data_1ed47c0324204e1dd74a656f880aa6a5
#
_entry.id   1ed47c0324204e1dd74a656f880aa6a5
#
_cell.length_a   1.000
_cell.length_b   1.000
_cell.length_c   1.000
_cell.angle_alpha   90.00
_cell.angle_beta   90.00
_cell.angle_gamma   90.00
#
_symmetry.space_group_name_H-M   'P 1'
#
loop_
_entity.id
_entity.type
_entity.pdbx_description
1 polymer ?
#
loop_
_entity_poly.entity_id
_entity_poly.type
_entity_poly.pdbx_seq_one_letter_code
_entity_poly.pdbx_strand_id
1 'polypeptide(L)'
;MPRAEGPFDRLLKRRPERDPAPIIIGGTIAFLAVIIVMVLLFSSVFGGGGDGGNGGSSAGDGTIDIAPGIRGRRAQIPALPPGLASLSEYIEFQAEEDTPLTIGLPLTGDPGEDAAGLGFYTHFDGRWQRLADVSVRELEGKTVGEGDFTTVPRNLAVLRVLSQTYQVAGSLPAGGTLHPDARANIINPRDYSPASDGSVQGTKTEVAAAGALVMPTIVGSGSDTSAVVNDILADEGLRSEHIQAITELVTNANVDGIDLEYSSVDEDLSGEFTDFVKGLSDSLHGQSKRLSLTLPPPANQRQAYEWEELGSAVDIIRILPIADPVAYWETMPGALSQVTKDVDPGKVMLVVSPFSIQGTGDVTQLMGYLQAMVQAGEAVVREPQAQDIKPGATVKLVARNLDEGEGASPLRWSDDAAAISYAMGGTERRRVFIENRFSVSFKLELVQAYGLGGVAISDASGQSDVANIWPTVNDFVQSNTVSLIRPNDSMLLPSWQVDAGDVGAGAGTSATWVAPGQGTYNITLVVSDGERRFGRVLPIEVKEGEEASPTPLVTFPPEETPTSTPEASATPTPAPSDAVRIEVFVKADGDDPGNEATNDETTSPGSDVTYEVTIDNDSDVPVTITGITDDLYGTLDCGGVVGTVLDANDGDGELGFDGGSDQVVCTYTQAAPFTFTEPITNNTVVTAEDEDGNSDSDSDGATIKPPE
;
A
#
# COMPACT_ATOMS: atom_id res chain seq x y z
N MET A 1 39.58 -5.89 15.63
CA MET A 1 38.55 -5.39 16.50
C MET A 1 37.25 -5.96 15.98
N PRO A 2 36.44 -6.68 16.76
CA PRO A 2 35.17 -7.20 16.28
C PRO A 2 34.20 -6.02 16.07
N ARG A 3 33.53 -6.02 14.93
CA ARG A 3 32.53 -5.03 14.52
C ARG A 3 31.32 -5.18 15.45
N ALA A 4 30.83 -4.11 16.02
CA ALA A 4 29.62 -4.12 16.83
C ALA A 4 28.43 -4.54 15.94
N GLU A 5 27.66 -5.53 16.40
CA GLU A 5 26.45 -5.99 15.74
C GLU A 5 25.40 -4.88 15.82
N GLY A 6 24.86 -4.47 14.66
CA GLY A 6 23.80 -3.48 14.56
C GLY A 6 22.46 -4.00 15.13
N PRO A 7 21.50 -3.13 15.38
CA PRO A 7 20.19 -3.52 15.94
C PRO A 7 19.45 -4.58 15.10
N PHE A 8 19.66 -4.64 13.80
CA PHE A 8 19.10 -5.64 12.89
C PHE A 8 19.63 -7.07 13.09
N ASP A 9 20.88 -7.25 13.49
CA ASP A 9 21.46 -8.59 13.74
C ASP A 9 20.89 -9.25 15.01
N ARG A 10 20.31 -8.48 15.92
CA ARG A 10 19.69 -9.01 17.15
C ARG A 10 18.29 -9.58 16.92
N LEU A 11 17.55 -9.09 15.94
CA LEU A 11 16.21 -9.58 15.59
C LEU A 11 16.25 -10.96 14.90
N LEU A 12 17.30 -11.26 14.14
CA LEU A 12 17.46 -12.54 13.45
C LEU A 12 17.90 -13.70 14.35
N LYS A 13 18.45 -13.42 15.56
CA LYS A 13 19.00 -14.44 16.49
C LYS A 13 17.99 -14.96 17.54
N ARG A 14 16.72 -14.51 17.56
CA ARG A 14 15.74 -14.87 18.59
C ARG A 14 14.67 -15.88 18.13
N ARG A 15 15.03 -16.87 17.32
CA ARG A 15 14.16 -18.04 17.09
C ARG A 15 14.76 -19.29 17.76
N PRO A 16 14.04 -20.00 18.64
CA PRO A 16 14.37 -21.37 18.99
C PRO A 16 14.03 -22.28 17.81
N GLU A 17 15.00 -23.07 17.37
CA GLU A 17 14.79 -24.17 16.43
C GLU A 17 13.70 -25.12 16.99
N ARG A 18 12.61 -25.30 16.21
CA ARG A 18 11.66 -26.41 16.43
C ARG A 18 11.87 -27.43 15.32
N ASP A 19 12.23 -28.63 15.73
CA ASP A 19 12.31 -29.80 14.87
C ASP A 19 10.98 -30.09 14.16
N PRO A 20 10.98 -30.49 12.88
CA PRO A 20 9.76 -30.86 12.16
C PRO A 20 9.27 -32.24 12.62
N ALA A 21 8.13 -32.30 13.29
CA ALA A 21 7.40 -33.53 13.53
C ALA A 21 6.58 -33.96 12.29
N PRO A 22 6.43 -35.24 11.97
CA PRO A 22 5.79 -35.72 10.76
C PRO A 22 4.27 -35.51 10.78
N ILE A 23 3.76 -34.98 9.65
CA ILE A 23 2.32 -34.78 9.41
C ILE A 23 1.66 -36.12 9.20
N ILE A 24 0.82 -36.57 10.16
CA ILE A 24 -0.14 -37.65 9.97
C ILE A 24 -1.47 -37.05 9.51
N ILE A 25 -1.85 -37.32 8.27
CA ILE A 25 -3.17 -36.97 7.73
C ILE A 25 -4.17 -37.92 8.33
N GLY A 26 -4.92 -37.47 9.32
CA GLY A 26 -6.09 -38.16 9.87
C GLY A 26 -7.18 -37.11 10.10
N GLY A 27 -8.25 -37.19 9.29
CA GLY A 27 -9.39 -36.30 9.42
C GLY A 27 -10.06 -36.42 10.77
N THR A 28 -10.02 -35.34 11.53
CA THR A 28 -10.90 -35.16 12.69
C THR A 28 -11.34 -33.69 12.65
N ILE A 29 -12.64 -33.47 12.53
CA ILE A 29 -13.30 -32.21 12.72
C ILE A 29 -12.95 -31.75 14.14
N ALA A 30 -11.98 -30.84 14.27
CA ALA A 30 -11.69 -30.19 15.53
C ALA A 30 -12.82 -29.18 15.75
N PHE A 31 -13.72 -29.49 16.68
CA PHE A 31 -14.59 -28.49 17.30
C PHE A 31 -13.65 -27.44 17.93
N LEU A 32 -13.58 -26.25 17.35
CA LEU A 32 -13.01 -25.09 18.00
C LEU A 32 -13.89 -24.78 19.20
N ALA A 33 -13.46 -25.16 20.39
CA ALA A 33 -14.09 -24.71 21.62
C ALA A 33 -13.74 -23.22 21.80
N VAL A 34 -14.62 -22.34 21.35
CA VAL A 34 -14.56 -20.91 21.70
C VAL A 34 -14.87 -20.82 23.20
N ILE A 35 -13.86 -20.61 24.02
CA ILE A 35 -14.05 -20.36 25.45
C ILE A 35 -14.49 -18.91 25.58
N ILE A 36 -15.80 -18.68 25.80
CA ILE A 36 -16.34 -17.38 26.17
C ILE A 36 -15.95 -17.15 27.62
N VAL A 37 -14.90 -16.36 27.83
CA VAL A 37 -14.46 -15.95 29.15
C VAL A 37 -15.15 -14.63 29.50
N MET A 38 -16.18 -14.73 30.32
CA MET A 38 -16.93 -13.56 30.75
C MET A 38 -16.34 -13.01 32.03
N VAL A 39 -15.60 -11.90 31.94
CA VAL A 39 -15.08 -11.21 33.11
C VAL A 39 -16.17 -10.35 33.74
N LEU A 40 -17.11 -10.96 34.45
CA LEU A 40 -18.02 -10.25 35.34
C LEU A 40 -17.27 -9.93 36.63
N LEU A 41 -16.53 -8.81 36.65
CA LEU A 41 -15.96 -8.27 37.88
C LEU A 41 -17.11 -7.73 38.73
N PHE A 42 -17.64 -8.56 39.61
CA PHE A 42 -18.66 -8.18 40.58
C PHE A 42 -18.11 -7.08 41.50
N SER A 43 -18.71 -5.91 41.44
CA SER A 43 -18.47 -4.81 42.40
C SER A 43 -18.85 -5.18 43.84
N SER A 44 -19.40 -6.37 44.12
CA SER A 44 -19.83 -6.83 45.41
C SER A 44 -18.73 -7.47 46.29
N VAL A 45 -17.53 -7.73 45.73
CA VAL A 45 -16.45 -8.32 46.53
C VAL A 45 -15.60 -7.27 47.27
N PHE A 46 -15.69 -5.98 46.93
CA PHE A 46 -14.85 -4.91 47.50
C PHE A 46 -15.64 -3.84 48.27
N GLY A 47 -16.92 -4.03 48.54
CA GLY A 47 -17.73 -3.10 49.30
C GLY A 47 -18.39 -3.81 50.50
N GLY A 48 -17.75 -3.85 51.66
CA GLY A 48 -18.42 -4.33 52.85
C GLY A 48 -17.56 -4.18 54.08
N GLY A 49 -17.75 -3.10 54.81
CA GLY A 49 -17.33 -3.04 56.21
C GLY A 49 -18.29 -3.83 57.10
N GLY A 50 -17.77 -4.57 58.08
CA GLY A 50 -18.54 -4.98 59.25
C GLY A 50 -18.37 -6.43 59.66
N ASP A 51 -17.56 -6.62 60.70
CA ASP A 51 -17.58 -7.57 61.79
C ASP A 51 -17.27 -9.08 61.63
N GLY A 52 -16.17 -9.47 62.21
CA GLY A 52 -16.08 -10.60 63.14
C GLY A 52 -15.77 -11.97 62.58
N GLY A 53 -14.51 -12.35 62.46
CA GLY A 53 -14.14 -13.75 62.33
C GLY A 53 -12.65 -13.98 62.01
N ASN A 54 -11.90 -14.39 62.96
CA ASN A 54 -10.47 -14.71 63.00
C ASN A 54 -10.12 -15.81 61.96
N GLY A 55 -9.27 -15.55 60.98
CA GLY A 55 -8.72 -16.53 60.05
C GLY A 55 -7.77 -15.86 59.06
N GLY A 56 -6.52 -16.21 59.11
CA GLY A 56 -5.34 -15.63 58.45
C GLY A 56 -5.56 -15.06 57.05
N SER A 57 -5.43 -13.75 56.92
CA SER A 57 -5.42 -13.06 55.65
C SER A 57 -4.01 -13.10 55.05
N SER A 58 -3.80 -13.90 54.04
CA SER A 58 -2.85 -13.52 53.02
C SER A 58 -3.39 -12.27 52.35
N ALA A 59 -2.65 -11.17 52.32
CA ALA A 59 -2.95 -9.99 51.52
C ALA A 59 -2.98 -10.43 50.06
N GLY A 60 -4.15 -10.63 49.50
CA GLY A 60 -4.34 -10.98 48.08
C GLY A 60 -3.84 -9.79 47.27
N ASP A 61 -3.01 -10.08 46.27
CA ASP A 61 -2.45 -9.13 45.30
C ASP A 61 -3.51 -8.50 44.39
N GLY A 62 -4.81 -8.76 44.64
CA GLY A 62 -5.92 -8.27 43.83
C GLY A 62 -6.11 -9.03 42.51
N THR A 63 -5.40 -10.13 42.33
CA THR A 63 -5.53 -11.00 41.14
C THR A 63 -6.76 -11.88 41.25
N ILE A 64 -7.52 -12.00 40.15
CA ILE A 64 -8.74 -12.78 40.03
C ILE A 64 -8.53 -13.83 38.94
N ASP A 65 -8.86 -15.09 39.23
CA ASP A 65 -8.92 -16.15 38.23
C ASP A 65 -10.10 -15.88 37.27
N ILE A 66 -9.79 -15.69 35.97
CA ILE A 66 -10.77 -15.32 34.92
C ILE A 66 -11.24 -16.57 34.21
N ALA A 67 -10.30 -17.45 33.86
CA ALA A 67 -10.52 -18.75 33.26
C ALA A 67 -9.40 -19.70 33.66
N PRO A 68 -9.50 -21.01 33.40
CA PRO A 68 -8.38 -21.94 33.61
C PRO A 68 -7.12 -21.42 32.93
N GLY A 69 -6.06 -21.14 33.72
CA GLY A 69 -4.80 -20.63 33.23
C GLY A 69 -4.76 -19.13 32.91
N ILE A 70 -5.86 -18.37 33.10
CA ILE A 70 -5.92 -16.92 32.83
C ILE A 70 -6.30 -16.19 34.10
N ARG A 71 -5.45 -15.24 34.53
CA ARG A 71 -5.66 -14.36 35.66
C ARG A 71 -5.71 -12.92 35.23
N GLY A 72 -6.54 -12.11 35.88
CA GLY A 72 -6.63 -10.66 35.66
C GLY A 72 -6.47 -9.86 36.94
N ARG A 73 -5.88 -8.69 36.81
CA ARG A 73 -5.71 -7.71 37.90
C ARG A 73 -6.15 -6.34 37.42
N ARG A 74 -6.95 -5.63 38.21
CA ARG A 74 -7.20 -4.19 37.99
C ARG A 74 -5.92 -3.41 38.24
N ALA A 75 -5.58 -2.54 37.30
CA ALA A 75 -4.44 -1.65 37.42
C ALA A 75 -4.83 -0.19 37.17
N GLN A 76 -3.96 0.71 37.50
CA GLN A 76 -4.14 2.12 37.19
C GLN A 76 -3.96 2.29 35.66
N ILE A 77 -4.97 2.91 35.02
CA ILE A 77 -4.87 3.20 33.61
C ILE A 77 -3.72 4.17 33.34
N PRO A 78 -2.81 3.86 32.41
CA PRO A 78 -1.78 4.81 31.99
C PRO A 78 -2.40 6.08 31.40
N ALA A 79 -1.61 7.17 31.34
CA ALA A 79 -2.07 8.41 30.76
C ALA A 79 -2.64 8.19 29.35
N LEU A 80 -3.83 8.72 29.11
CA LEU A 80 -4.48 8.63 27.80
C LEU A 80 -4.06 9.81 26.92
N PRO A 81 -3.85 9.56 25.63
CA PRO A 81 -3.72 10.63 24.64
C PRO A 81 -5.00 11.46 24.54
N PRO A 82 -4.92 12.73 24.06
CA PRO A 82 -6.05 13.65 24.06
C PRO A 82 -7.30 13.20 23.29
N GLY A 83 -7.12 12.36 22.26
CA GLY A 83 -8.22 11.85 21.43
C GLY A 83 -8.93 10.62 22.00
N LEU A 84 -8.50 10.10 23.14
CA LEU A 84 -9.06 8.88 23.74
C LEU A 84 -9.67 9.13 25.12
N ALA A 85 -10.81 8.50 25.38
CA ALA A 85 -11.45 8.48 26.69
C ALA A 85 -11.73 7.05 27.16
N SER A 86 -11.46 6.74 28.44
CA SER A 86 -11.74 5.41 28.99
C SER A 86 -13.22 5.18 29.24
N LEU A 87 -13.70 4.01 28.82
CA LEU A 87 -15.05 3.52 29.11
C LEU A 87 -15.06 2.24 29.94
N SER A 88 -13.91 1.67 30.27
CA SER A 88 -13.81 0.52 31.16
C SER A 88 -12.68 0.68 32.16
N GLU A 89 -12.60 -0.25 33.11
CA GLU A 89 -11.41 -0.41 33.91
C GLU A 89 -10.26 -0.95 33.06
N TYR A 90 -9.02 -0.67 33.46
CA TYR A 90 -7.80 -1.21 32.85
C TYR A 90 -7.40 -2.49 33.57
N ILE A 91 -7.33 -3.58 32.83
CA ILE A 91 -7.05 -4.92 33.34
C ILE A 91 -5.72 -5.42 32.80
N GLU A 92 -4.83 -5.87 33.66
CA GLU A 92 -3.62 -6.61 33.32
C GLU A 92 -3.91 -8.11 33.40
N PHE A 93 -3.47 -8.87 32.38
CA PHE A 93 -3.67 -10.30 32.26
C PHE A 93 -2.37 -11.09 32.43
N GLN A 94 -2.49 -12.28 33.01
CA GLN A 94 -1.46 -13.30 33.03
C GLN A 94 -2.07 -14.60 32.50
N ALA A 95 -1.51 -15.15 31.42
CA ALA A 95 -1.92 -16.40 30.82
C ALA A 95 -0.77 -17.39 30.79
N GLU A 96 -1.09 -18.68 30.97
CA GLU A 96 -0.12 -19.78 30.93
C GLU A 96 0.07 -20.27 29.49
N GLU A 97 -0.95 -20.13 28.64
CA GLU A 97 -0.93 -20.51 27.22
C GLU A 97 -1.65 -19.48 26.37
N ASP A 98 -1.22 -19.36 25.12
CA ASP A 98 -1.90 -18.52 24.12
C ASP A 98 -3.08 -19.29 23.53
N THR A 99 -4.29 -18.88 23.92
CA THR A 99 -5.55 -19.45 23.42
C THR A 99 -6.46 -18.38 22.88
N PRO A 100 -7.17 -18.62 21.76
CA PRO A 100 -8.21 -17.69 21.30
C PRO A 100 -9.33 -17.58 22.32
N LEU A 101 -9.81 -16.36 22.59
CA LEU A 101 -10.87 -16.12 23.57
C LEU A 101 -11.67 -14.87 23.22
N THR A 102 -12.91 -14.82 23.71
CA THR A 102 -13.72 -13.60 23.73
C THR A 102 -13.63 -12.95 25.11
N ILE A 103 -13.28 -11.67 25.19
CA ILE A 103 -13.21 -10.90 26.43
C ILE A 103 -14.36 -9.90 26.48
N GLY A 104 -15.09 -9.88 27.60
CA GLY A 104 -16.11 -8.89 27.90
C GLY A 104 -15.67 -8.00 29.06
N LEU A 105 -15.63 -6.68 28.89
CA LEU A 105 -15.36 -5.70 29.95
C LEU A 105 -16.63 -4.88 30.24
N PRO A 106 -17.03 -4.75 31.52
CA PRO A 106 -18.12 -3.85 31.91
C PRO A 106 -17.76 -2.39 31.55
N LEU A 107 -18.67 -1.71 30.88
CA LEU A 107 -18.53 -0.30 30.57
C LEU A 107 -18.95 0.56 31.77
N THR A 108 -18.13 1.55 32.09
CA THR A 108 -18.34 2.47 33.21
C THR A 108 -19.08 3.76 32.81
N GLY A 109 -19.27 3.98 31.52
CA GLY A 109 -19.95 5.13 30.94
C GLY A 109 -20.95 4.71 29.86
N ASP A 110 -21.69 5.67 29.34
CA ASP A 110 -22.62 5.47 28.25
C ASP A 110 -21.83 5.17 26.95
N PRO A 111 -22.01 4.00 26.31
CA PRO A 111 -21.36 3.69 25.04
C PRO A 111 -21.82 4.55 23.89
N GLY A 112 -22.91 5.33 24.05
CA GLY A 112 -23.54 6.10 22.97
C GLY A 112 -24.31 5.22 21.99
N GLU A 113 -24.94 5.86 20.99
CA GLU A 113 -25.67 5.14 19.94
C GLU A 113 -24.75 4.51 18.89
N ASP A 114 -23.53 5.05 18.74
CA ASP A 114 -22.55 4.59 17.76
C ASP A 114 -21.37 3.88 18.44
N ALA A 115 -21.35 2.55 18.33
CA ALA A 115 -20.26 1.72 18.84
C ALA A 115 -18.98 1.77 17.95
N ALA A 116 -19.05 2.36 16.78
CA ALA A 116 -17.93 2.40 15.84
C ALA A 116 -16.70 3.16 16.39
N GLY A 117 -16.92 4.15 17.26
CA GLY A 117 -15.87 4.87 17.98
C GLY A 117 -15.25 4.12 19.16
N LEU A 118 -15.68 2.88 19.45
CA LEU A 118 -15.16 2.09 20.55
C LEU A 118 -14.12 1.09 20.07
N GLY A 119 -13.11 0.86 20.90
CA GLY A 119 -12.10 -0.16 20.63
C GLY A 119 -11.54 -0.76 21.91
N PHE A 120 -11.08 -1.98 21.80
CA PHE A 120 -10.20 -2.58 22.79
C PHE A 120 -8.78 -2.15 22.54
N TYR A 121 -8.17 -1.55 23.55
CA TYR A 121 -6.80 -1.03 23.49
C TYR A 121 -5.91 -1.71 24.52
N THR A 122 -4.67 -2.01 24.11
CA THR A 122 -3.57 -2.39 25.00
C THR A 122 -2.60 -1.24 25.14
N HIS A 123 -1.90 -1.18 26.29
CA HIS A 123 -0.81 -0.25 26.51
C HIS A 123 0.50 -1.03 26.58
N PHE A 124 1.41 -0.73 25.67
CA PHE A 124 2.71 -1.37 25.60
C PHE A 124 3.78 -0.37 25.21
N ASP A 125 4.91 -0.38 25.89
CA ASP A 125 6.06 0.48 25.62
C ASP A 125 5.70 1.98 25.53
N GLY A 126 4.88 2.45 26.47
CA GLY A 126 4.48 3.85 26.55
C GLY A 126 3.40 4.29 25.57
N ARG A 127 2.87 3.40 24.75
CA ARG A 127 1.85 3.69 23.72
C ARG A 127 0.58 2.87 23.88
N TRP A 128 -0.55 3.46 23.50
CA TRP A 128 -1.82 2.78 23.35
C TRP A 128 -1.95 2.24 21.92
N GLN A 129 -2.41 1.00 21.78
CA GLN A 129 -2.62 0.35 20.50
C GLN A 129 -3.99 -0.33 20.51
N ARG A 130 -4.81 -0.07 19.47
CA ARG A 130 -6.08 -0.74 19.24
C ARG A 130 -5.83 -2.19 18.84
N LEU A 131 -6.51 -3.13 19.49
CA LEU A 131 -6.39 -4.57 19.22
C LEU A 131 -7.62 -5.15 18.51
N ALA A 132 -8.82 -4.69 18.88
CA ALA A 132 -10.07 -5.22 18.36
C ALA A 132 -11.19 -4.18 18.43
N ASP A 133 -12.22 -4.40 17.63
CA ASP A 133 -13.48 -3.67 17.70
C ASP A 133 -14.30 -4.11 18.92
N VAL A 134 -15.23 -3.28 19.36
CA VAL A 134 -16.09 -3.56 20.51
C VAL A 134 -17.50 -3.80 20.04
N SER A 135 -18.05 -4.98 20.37
CA SER A 135 -19.48 -5.24 20.31
C SER A 135 -20.13 -4.92 21.66
N VAL A 136 -21.13 -4.05 21.69
CA VAL A 136 -21.79 -3.65 22.93
C VAL A 136 -23.06 -4.48 23.14
N ARG A 137 -23.21 -5.06 24.34
CA ARG A 137 -24.44 -5.76 24.72
C ARG A 137 -24.79 -5.61 26.20
N GLU A 138 -26.05 -5.84 26.51
CA GLU A 138 -26.51 -5.91 27.90
C GLU A 138 -26.38 -7.33 28.45
N LEU A 139 -25.75 -7.44 29.59
CA LEU A 139 -25.55 -8.71 30.30
C LEU A 139 -25.80 -8.55 31.78
N GLU A 140 -26.75 -9.28 32.32
CA GLU A 140 -27.15 -9.22 33.74
C GLU A 140 -27.41 -7.79 34.24
N GLY A 141 -27.96 -6.92 33.37
CA GLY A 141 -28.25 -5.52 33.71
C GLY A 141 -27.02 -4.61 33.71
N LYS A 142 -25.93 -5.04 33.10
CA LYS A 142 -24.73 -4.21 32.87
C LYS A 142 -24.43 -4.13 31.39
N THR A 143 -24.03 -2.97 30.94
CA THR A 143 -23.50 -2.77 29.57
C THR A 143 -22.08 -3.30 29.51
N VAL A 144 -21.81 -4.21 28.58
CA VAL A 144 -20.52 -4.89 28.40
C VAL A 144 -20.04 -4.67 26.98
N GLY A 145 -18.77 -4.29 26.83
CA GLY A 145 -18.05 -4.31 25.57
C GLY A 145 -17.36 -5.65 25.38
N GLU A 146 -17.63 -6.35 24.27
CA GLU A 146 -17.02 -7.65 23.94
C GLU A 146 -16.17 -7.58 22.70
N GLY A 147 -15.09 -8.36 22.68
CA GLY A 147 -14.19 -8.52 21.54
C GLY A 147 -13.50 -9.87 21.52
N ASP A 148 -13.16 -10.31 20.31
CA ASP A 148 -12.48 -11.59 20.07
C ASP A 148 -10.97 -11.36 19.91
N PHE A 149 -10.19 -12.23 20.56
CA PHE A 149 -8.74 -12.16 20.56
C PHE A 149 -8.15 -13.52 20.18
N THR A 150 -7.14 -13.52 19.33
CA THR A 150 -6.40 -14.74 18.95
C THR A 150 -5.45 -15.22 20.04
N THR A 151 -5.01 -14.29 20.90
CA THR A 151 -4.14 -14.56 22.06
C THR A 151 -4.60 -13.70 23.22
N VAL A 152 -4.25 -14.08 24.45
CA VAL A 152 -4.57 -13.29 25.64
C VAL A 152 -3.73 -12.01 25.64
N PRO A 153 -4.33 -10.80 25.58
CA PRO A 153 -3.58 -9.56 25.66
C PRO A 153 -2.94 -9.40 27.04
N ARG A 154 -1.78 -8.76 27.11
CA ARG A 154 -1.12 -8.50 28.41
C ARG A 154 -1.90 -7.54 29.30
N ASN A 155 -2.59 -6.61 28.69
CA ASN A 155 -3.47 -5.66 29.35
C ASN A 155 -4.53 -5.17 28.37
N LEU A 156 -5.64 -4.63 28.88
CA LEU A 156 -6.78 -4.24 28.05
C LEU A 156 -7.63 -3.17 28.73
N ALA A 157 -8.14 -2.25 27.94
CA ALA A 157 -9.23 -1.35 28.30
C ALA A 157 -10.13 -1.12 27.08
N VAL A 158 -11.39 -0.80 27.31
CA VAL A 158 -12.27 -0.24 26.26
C VAL A 158 -12.11 1.28 26.29
N LEU A 159 -11.63 1.82 25.19
CA LEU A 159 -11.52 3.26 24.99
C LEU A 159 -12.45 3.73 23.88
N ARG A 160 -12.88 4.98 24.00
CA ARG A 160 -13.65 5.70 22.97
C ARG A 160 -12.73 6.70 22.29
N VAL A 161 -12.77 6.73 20.95
CA VAL A 161 -12.24 7.83 20.16
C VAL A 161 -13.18 9.03 20.30
N LEU A 162 -12.61 10.18 20.67
CA LEU A 162 -13.35 11.43 20.74
C LEU A 162 -13.56 11.95 19.32
N SER A 163 -14.83 12.09 18.92
CA SER A 163 -15.19 12.56 17.57
C SER A 163 -14.74 14.00 17.36
N GLN A 164 -14.14 14.27 16.20
CA GLN A 164 -13.76 15.60 15.76
C GLN A 164 -13.82 15.71 14.23
N THR A 165 -13.76 16.94 13.72
CA THR A 165 -13.69 17.19 12.28
C THR A 165 -12.24 17.25 11.85
N TYR A 166 -11.83 16.36 10.98
CA TYR A 166 -10.47 16.30 10.45
C TYR A 166 -10.33 17.14 9.18
N GLN A 167 -9.17 17.79 9.05
CA GLN A 167 -8.74 18.42 7.80
C GLN A 167 -7.78 17.51 7.04
N VAL A 168 -7.76 17.65 5.71
CA VAL A 168 -6.82 16.95 4.83
C VAL A 168 -6.01 17.98 4.07
N ALA A 169 -4.69 17.95 4.26
CA ALA A 169 -3.76 18.72 3.45
C ALA A 169 -3.08 17.81 2.41
N GLY A 170 -2.87 18.30 1.20
CA GLY A 170 -2.18 17.57 0.15
C GLY A 170 -1.02 18.39 -0.42
N SER A 171 0.21 17.86 -0.32
CA SER A 171 1.36 18.46 -0.99
C SER A 171 1.39 18.02 -2.45
N LEU A 172 1.78 18.95 -3.34
CA LEU A 172 1.96 18.65 -4.77
C LEU A 172 3.40 18.98 -5.18
N PRO A 173 4.04 18.17 -6.02
CA PRO A 173 5.26 18.61 -6.70
C PRO A 173 4.95 19.85 -7.57
N ALA A 174 5.95 20.70 -7.81
CA ALA A 174 5.78 21.89 -8.64
C ALA A 174 5.23 21.51 -10.03
N GLY A 175 4.15 22.19 -10.43
CA GLY A 175 3.44 21.87 -11.68
C GLY A 175 2.59 20.60 -11.65
N GLY A 176 2.51 19.92 -10.50
CA GLY A 176 1.71 18.69 -10.33
C GLY A 176 0.20 18.95 -10.31
N THR A 177 -0.58 17.89 -10.58
CA THR A 177 -2.04 17.90 -10.51
C THR A 177 -2.50 16.98 -9.38
N LEU A 178 -3.63 17.31 -8.76
CA LEU A 178 -4.21 16.46 -7.71
C LEU A 178 -4.68 15.12 -8.26
N HIS A 179 -4.53 14.09 -7.44
CA HIS A 179 -5.17 12.80 -7.70
C HIS A 179 -6.70 12.98 -7.83
N PRO A 180 -7.36 12.30 -8.76
CA PRO A 180 -8.83 12.42 -8.95
C PRO A 180 -9.64 12.16 -7.66
N ASP A 181 -9.20 11.18 -6.86
CA ASP A 181 -9.87 10.82 -5.60
C ASP A 181 -9.53 11.76 -4.43
N ALA A 182 -8.63 12.71 -4.61
CA ALA A 182 -8.21 13.60 -3.53
C ALA A 182 -9.35 14.50 -3.04
N ARG A 183 -9.66 14.45 -1.74
CA ARG A 183 -10.63 15.33 -1.06
C ARG A 183 -9.90 16.24 -0.07
N ALA A 184 -8.87 16.95 -0.55
CA ALA A 184 -8.08 17.84 0.29
C ALA A 184 -8.80 19.17 0.55
N ASN A 185 -8.76 19.63 1.82
CA ASN A 185 -9.24 20.96 2.23
C ASN A 185 -8.15 22.02 2.07
N ILE A 186 -6.89 21.59 2.06
CA ILE A 186 -5.71 22.44 1.95
C ILE A 186 -4.79 21.82 0.90
N ILE A 187 -4.29 22.63 -0.03
CA ILE A 187 -3.37 22.18 -1.07
C ILE A 187 -2.08 22.96 -0.96
N ASN A 188 -0.98 22.24 -0.90
CA ASN A 188 0.35 22.78 -0.68
C ASN A 188 1.27 22.47 -1.88
N PRO A 189 1.22 23.24 -2.99
CA PRO A 189 2.19 23.11 -4.06
C PRO A 189 3.60 23.44 -3.55
N ARG A 190 4.57 22.59 -3.82
CA ARG A 190 5.97 22.75 -3.42
C ARG A 190 6.71 23.61 -4.44
N ASP A 191 6.25 24.87 -4.57
CA ASP A 191 6.59 25.75 -5.67
C ASP A 191 7.84 26.59 -5.43
N TYR A 192 8.23 26.78 -4.17
CA TYR A 192 9.18 27.81 -3.82
C TYR A 192 10.34 27.29 -2.98
N SER A 193 11.47 28.02 -3.04
CA SER A 193 12.64 27.81 -2.20
C SER A 193 13.24 29.16 -1.77
N PRO A 194 13.95 29.23 -0.61
CA PRO A 194 14.63 30.44 -0.19
C PRO A 194 15.89 30.69 -1.03
N ALA A 195 16.27 31.94 -1.21
CA ALA A 195 17.52 32.38 -1.82
C ALA A 195 18.42 33.09 -0.81
N SER A 196 19.74 33.06 -1.04
CA SER A 196 20.75 33.55 -0.10
C SER A 196 20.68 35.08 0.17
N ASP A 197 19.95 35.83 -0.65
CA ASP A 197 19.68 37.26 -0.47
C ASP A 197 18.37 37.55 0.30
N GLY A 198 17.76 36.54 0.89
CA GLY A 198 16.48 36.64 1.57
C GLY A 198 15.26 36.60 0.65
N SER A 199 15.41 36.63 -0.66
CA SER A 199 14.29 36.51 -1.60
C SER A 199 13.77 35.08 -1.68
N VAL A 200 12.60 34.89 -2.32
CA VAL A 200 11.98 33.60 -2.57
C VAL A 200 11.94 33.33 -4.06
N GLN A 201 12.42 32.17 -4.46
CA GLN A 201 12.48 31.72 -5.86
C GLN A 201 11.43 30.64 -6.13
N GLY A 202 10.90 30.60 -7.35
CA GLY A 202 9.94 29.61 -7.80
C GLY A 202 8.81 30.18 -8.65
N THR A 203 7.90 29.32 -9.07
CA THR A 203 6.76 29.69 -9.90
C THR A 203 5.51 29.00 -9.38
N LYS A 204 4.44 29.78 -9.18
CA LYS A 204 3.15 29.29 -8.68
C LYS A 204 2.57 28.20 -9.59
N THR A 205 2.20 27.10 -9.03
CA THR A 205 1.36 26.07 -9.67
C THR A 205 -0.10 26.53 -9.65
N GLU A 206 -0.76 26.50 -10.79
CA GLU A 206 -2.21 26.75 -10.85
C GLU A 206 -2.94 25.44 -10.46
N VAL A 207 -3.68 25.50 -9.36
CA VAL A 207 -4.40 24.35 -8.81
C VAL A 207 -5.90 24.55 -9.04
N ALA A 208 -6.53 23.57 -9.71
CA ALA A 208 -7.98 23.53 -9.86
C ALA A 208 -8.59 22.86 -8.61
N ALA A 209 -8.87 23.64 -7.56
CA ALA A 209 -9.43 23.08 -6.33
C ALA A 209 -10.58 23.96 -5.83
N ALA A 210 -11.79 23.62 -6.21
CA ALA A 210 -12.98 24.34 -5.78
C ALA A 210 -13.18 24.22 -4.26
N GLY A 211 -13.00 25.34 -3.55
CA GLY A 211 -13.26 25.44 -2.10
C GLY A 211 -12.13 25.03 -1.16
N ALA A 212 -11.00 24.49 -1.65
CA ALA A 212 -9.83 24.25 -0.83
C ALA A 212 -8.97 25.51 -0.66
N LEU A 213 -8.25 25.60 0.45
CA LEU A 213 -7.24 26.63 0.68
C LEU A 213 -5.98 26.28 -0.12
N VAL A 214 -5.40 27.24 -0.81
CA VAL A 214 -4.13 27.07 -1.51
C VAL A 214 -3.04 27.77 -0.70
N MET A 215 -2.13 26.99 -0.14
CA MET A 215 -1.03 27.43 0.70
C MET A 215 0.29 26.82 0.17
N PRO A 216 0.95 27.45 -0.84
CA PRO A 216 2.18 26.90 -1.39
C PRO A 216 3.25 26.69 -0.32
N THR A 217 4.13 25.69 -0.53
CA THR A 217 5.24 25.41 0.38
C THR A 217 6.52 26.06 -0.11
N ILE A 218 7.23 26.74 0.79
CA ILE A 218 8.63 27.13 0.62
C ILE A 218 9.49 25.99 1.19
N VAL A 219 10.23 25.29 0.31
CA VAL A 219 11.03 24.13 0.66
C VAL A 219 12.44 24.58 1.04
N GLY A 220 12.74 24.58 2.32
CA GLY A 220 14.06 24.82 2.89
C GLY A 220 14.74 23.57 3.44
N SER A 221 14.21 22.39 3.09
CA SER A 221 14.78 21.08 3.44
C SER A 221 15.71 20.58 2.33
N GLY A 222 16.83 19.99 2.70
CA GLY A 222 17.88 19.56 1.77
C GLY A 222 19.20 20.26 2.07
N SER A 223 20.35 19.64 1.72
CA SER A 223 21.67 20.08 2.14
C SER A 223 21.96 21.57 1.80
N ASP A 224 21.61 21.97 0.58
CA ASP A 224 21.98 23.30 0.09
C ASP A 224 20.98 24.38 0.56
N THR A 225 19.68 24.05 0.57
CA THR A 225 18.63 24.99 0.99
C THR A 225 18.57 25.20 2.50
N SER A 226 18.91 24.17 3.32
CA SER A 226 18.99 24.33 4.76
C SER A 226 20.12 25.25 5.19
N ALA A 227 21.27 25.22 4.52
CA ALA A 227 22.34 26.18 4.76
C ALA A 227 21.89 27.62 4.49
N VAL A 228 21.17 27.85 3.37
CA VAL A 228 20.59 29.14 3.05
C VAL A 228 19.60 29.62 4.11
N VAL A 229 18.72 28.71 4.61
CA VAL A 229 17.80 29.02 5.71
C VAL A 229 18.55 29.45 6.96
N ASN A 230 19.57 28.69 7.38
CA ASN A 230 20.37 29.00 8.57
C ASN A 230 21.12 30.33 8.43
N ASP A 231 21.69 30.64 7.25
CA ASP A 231 22.31 31.93 6.97
C ASP A 231 21.30 33.09 7.05
N ILE A 232 20.10 32.94 6.52
CA ILE A 232 19.01 33.95 6.64
C ILE A 232 18.63 34.13 8.10
N LEU A 233 18.49 33.05 8.86
CA LEU A 233 18.09 33.11 10.27
C LEU A 233 19.17 33.78 11.12
N ALA A 234 20.44 33.58 10.85
CA ALA A 234 21.55 34.14 11.58
C ALA A 234 21.67 35.67 11.42
N ASP A 235 21.19 36.23 10.30
CA ASP A 235 21.29 37.66 9.99
C ASP A 235 19.94 38.40 10.14
N GLU A 236 19.84 39.38 11.03
CA GLU A 236 18.60 40.13 11.30
C GLU A 236 18.07 40.88 10.07
N GLY A 237 18.98 41.38 9.20
CA GLY A 237 18.63 42.08 7.97
C GLY A 237 17.99 41.11 6.98
N LEU A 238 18.64 39.96 6.73
CA LEU A 238 18.12 38.93 5.84
C LEU A 238 16.80 38.32 6.36
N ARG A 239 16.64 38.12 7.69
CA ARG A 239 15.36 37.68 8.28
C ARG A 239 14.23 38.67 7.94
N SER A 240 14.50 39.99 8.09
CA SER A 240 13.50 41.03 7.79
C SER A 240 13.16 41.09 6.30
N GLU A 241 14.16 40.96 5.43
CA GLU A 241 13.97 40.91 3.98
C GLU A 241 13.19 39.63 3.57
N HIS A 242 13.46 38.51 4.19
CA HIS A 242 12.76 37.25 3.91
C HIS A 242 11.29 37.31 4.34
N ILE A 243 10.97 37.85 5.53
CA ILE A 243 9.59 38.10 5.96
C ILE A 243 8.84 38.98 4.94
N GLN A 244 9.47 40.05 4.48
CA GLN A 244 8.88 40.94 3.47
C GLN A 244 8.65 40.18 2.15
N ALA A 245 9.65 39.45 1.66
CA ALA A 245 9.56 38.70 0.41
C ALA A 245 8.44 37.65 0.42
N ILE A 246 8.30 36.89 1.52
CA ILE A 246 7.21 35.91 1.69
C ILE A 246 5.85 36.59 1.75
N THR A 247 5.74 37.70 2.48
CA THR A 247 4.50 38.49 2.60
C THR A 247 4.04 39.05 1.26
N GLU A 248 4.97 39.59 0.49
CA GLU A 248 4.72 40.10 -0.86
C GLU A 248 4.34 38.96 -1.82
N LEU A 249 5.02 37.79 -1.73
CA LEU A 249 4.69 36.59 -2.52
C LEU A 249 3.25 36.16 -2.30
N VAL A 250 2.83 35.98 -1.04
CA VAL A 250 1.48 35.50 -0.69
C VAL A 250 0.40 36.46 -1.21
N THR A 251 0.69 37.77 -1.11
CA THR A 251 -0.22 38.82 -1.58
C THR A 251 -0.32 38.84 -3.11
N ASN A 252 0.82 38.87 -3.79
CA ASN A 252 0.89 38.94 -5.24
C ASN A 252 0.40 37.72 -5.96
N ALA A 253 0.68 36.55 -5.41
CA ALA A 253 0.18 35.24 -5.91
C ALA A 253 -1.31 35.02 -5.61
N ASN A 254 -1.92 35.86 -4.75
CA ASN A 254 -3.31 35.75 -4.31
C ASN A 254 -3.65 34.36 -3.82
N VAL A 255 -2.84 33.81 -2.90
CA VAL A 255 -3.03 32.53 -2.23
C VAL A 255 -3.55 32.73 -0.81
N ASP A 256 -4.03 31.67 -0.14
CA ASP A 256 -4.68 31.76 1.16
C ASP A 256 -3.69 31.82 2.34
N GLY A 257 -2.44 31.48 2.08
CA GLY A 257 -1.36 31.49 3.06
C GLY A 257 -0.09 30.87 2.48
N ILE A 258 0.82 30.49 3.36
CA ILE A 258 2.09 29.84 3.02
C ILE A 258 2.38 28.70 3.99
N ASP A 259 3.06 27.66 3.53
CA ASP A 259 3.64 26.59 4.34
C ASP A 259 5.17 26.69 4.29
N LEU A 260 5.83 26.62 5.45
CA LEU A 260 7.28 26.62 5.53
C LEU A 260 7.77 25.22 5.91
N GLU A 261 8.51 24.58 5.02
CA GLU A 261 9.20 23.32 5.29
C GLU A 261 10.68 23.60 5.61
N TYR A 262 10.95 24.16 6.81
CA TYR A 262 12.27 24.45 7.34
C TYR A 262 12.63 23.40 8.40
N SER A 263 12.92 22.17 7.93
CA SER A 263 13.06 20.98 8.77
C SER A 263 14.48 20.73 9.30
N SER A 264 15.44 21.59 8.92
CA SER A 264 16.86 21.42 9.26
C SER A 264 17.48 22.73 9.78
N VAL A 265 16.78 23.39 10.70
CA VAL A 265 17.29 24.57 11.40
C VAL A 265 18.31 24.18 12.46
N ASP A 266 19.42 24.90 12.52
CA ASP A 266 20.46 24.65 13.51
C ASP A 266 19.94 24.95 14.93
N GLU A 267 20.37 24.13 15.90
CA GLU A 267 19.89 24.18 17.30
C GLU A 267 20.12 25.53 17.97
N ASP A 268 21.23 26.17 17.66
CA ASP A 268 21.62 27.47 18.22
C ASP A 268 20.88 28.67 17.60
N LEU A 269 20.07 28.42 16.56
CA LEU A 269 19.19 29.41 15.91
C LEU A 269 17.71 29.28 16.35
N SER A 270 17.44 28.57 17.43
CA SER A 270 16.08 28.30 17.93
C SER A 270 15.29 29.61 18.21
N GLY A 271 15.92 30.58 18.87
CA GLY A 271 15.31 31.87 19.17
C GLY A 271 15.06 32.69 17.92
N GLU A 272 16.03 32.71 16.99
CA GLU A 272 15.97 33.41 15.72
C GLU A 272 14.88 32.84 14.81
N PHE A 273 14.72 31.51 14.79
CA PHE A 273 13.64 30.86 14.06
C PHE A 273 12.27 31.22 14.65
N THR A 274 12.15 31.18 15.98
CA THR A 274 10.90 31.53 16.68
C THR A 274 10.54 32.99 16.42
N ASP A 275 11.48 33.94 16.49
CA ASP A 275 11.26 35.36 16.20
C ASP A 275 10.88 35.57 14.72
N PHE A 276 11.54 34.89 13.79
CA PHE A 276 11.20 34.91 12.37
C PHE A 276 9.76 34.44 12.12
N VAL A 277 9.35 33.30 12.68
CA VAL A 277 8.00 32.76 12.53
C VAL A 277 6.95 33.70 13.11
N LYS A 278 7.18 34.30 14.29
CA LYS A 278 6.28 35.26 14.91
C LYS A 278 6.13 36.51 14.03
N GLY A 279 7.24 37.06 13.57
CA GLY A 279 7.22 38.25 12.68
C GLY A 279 6.50 37.99 11.36
N LEU A 280 6.71 36.82 10.76
CA LEU A 280 6.00 36.42 9.54
C LEU A 280 4.52 36.20 9.81
N SER A 281 4.17 35.53 10.91
CA SER A 281 2.78 35.30 11.34
C SER A 281 2.02 36.62 11.50
N ASP A 282 2.60 37.58 12.23
CA ASP A 282 1.99 38.90 12.43
C ASP A 282 1.73 39.60 11.09
N SER A 283 2.69 39.52 10.15
CA SER A 283 2.57 40.11 8.83
C SER A 283 1.47 39.49 7.98
N LEU A 284 1.36 38.15 8.00
CA LEU A 284 0.36 37.40 7.24
C LEU A 284 -1.04 37.50 7.86
N HIS A 285 -1.18 37.40 9.17
CA HIS A 285 -2.45 37.54 9.88
C HIS A 285 -3.02 38.94 9.74
N GLY A 286 -2.14 39.98 9.69
CA GLY A 286 -2.55 41.35 9.39
C GLY A 286 -3.24 41.49 8.02
N GLN A 287 -3.03 40.55 7.11
CA GLN A 287 -3.65 40.46 5.78
C GLN A 287 -4.70 39.34 5.67
N SER A 288 -5.10 38.75 6.78
CA SER A 288 -6.02 37.59 6.85
C SER A 288 -5.50 36.37 6.06
N LYS A 289 -4.19 36.19 6.02
CA LYS A 289 -3.51 35.04 5.41
C LYS A 289 -3.03 34.07 6.50
N ARG A 290 -2.89 32.80 6.17
CA ARG A 290 -2.51 31.73 7.11
C ARG A 290 -1.03 31.39 7.02
N LEU A 291 -0.49 30.90 8.13
CA LEU A 291 0.86 30.35 8.22
C LEU A 291 0.80 28.90 8.67
N SER A 292 1.44 28.01 7.92
CA SER A 292 1.66 26.60 8.28
C SER A 292 3.17 26.33 8.38
N LEU A 293 3.55 25.43 9.29
CA LEU A 293 4.90 24.92 9.40
C LEU A 293 4.91 23.42 9.14
N THR A 294 5.88 22.93 8.37
CA THR A 294 6.16 21.50 8.19
C THR A 294 7.50 21.20 8.85
N LEU A 295 7.45 20.48 9.99
CA LEU A 295 8.58 20.28 10.90
C LEU A 295 8.84 18.79 11.16
N PRO A 296 10.09 18.39 11.47
CA PRO A 296 10.40 17.05 11.94
C PRO A 296 9.77 16.81 13.32
N PRO A 297 9.46 15.54 13.67
CA PRO A 297 8.96 15.21 14.99
C PRO A 297 10.03 15.53 16.08
N PRO A 298 9.65 15.93 17.29
CA PRO A 298 10.60 16.10 18.36
C PRO A 298 11.32 14.78 18.65
N ALA A 299 12.66 14.81 18.61
CA ALA A 299 13.51 13.70 19.00
C ALA A 299 14.07 13.95 20.41
N ASN A 300 14.66 12.91 21.03
CA ASN A 300 15.25 13.00 22.36
C ASN A 300 16.49 13.93 22.47
N GLN A 301 16.81 14.65 21.41
CA GLN A 301 17.91 15.62 21.35
C GLN A 301 17.34 17.04 21.31
N ARG A 302 18.14 18.01 21.70
CA ARG A 302 17.79 19.42 21.56
C ARG A 302 17.43 19.70 20.11
N GLN A 303 16.41 20.52 19.92
CA GLN A 303 15.91 20.91 18.60
C GLN A 303 15.73 22.42 18.55
N ALA A 304 15.80 22.95 17.35
CA ALA A 304 15.60 24.37 17.07
C ALA A 304 14.13 24.83 17.17
N TYR A 305 13.20 23.96 17.63
CA TYR A 305 11.75 24.29 17.56
C TYR A 305 11.16 24.44 18.96
N GLU A 306 10.77 25.67 19.29
CA GLU A 306 10.10 26.02 20.55
C GLU A 306 8.60 25.80 20.37
N TRP A 307 8.12 24.55 20.62
CA TRP A 307 6.78 24.08 20.26
C TRP A 307 5.64 24.95 20.78
N GLU A 308 5.70 25.40 22.06
CA GLU A 308 4.68 26.25 22.67
C GLU A 308 4.58 27.60 21.94
N GLU A 309 5.72 28.24 21.69
CA GLU A 309 5.81 29.54 21.03
C GLU A 309 5.38 29.45 19.55
N LEU A 310 5.85 28.44 18.83
CA LEU A 310 5.47 28.19 17.45
C LEU A 310 3.99 27.84 17.33
N GLY A 311 3.47 26.96 18.20
CA GLY A 311 2.06 26.60 18.23
C GLY A 311 1.12 27.77 18.52
N SER A 312 1.57 28.75 19.31
CA SER A 312 0.81 29.97 19.54
C SER A 312 0.77 30.90 18.32
N ALA A 313 1.86 30.93 17.54
CA ALA A 313 2.04 31.85 16.43
C ALA A 313 1.35 31.37 15.13
N VAL A 314 1.32 30.08 14.85
CA VAL A 314 0.87 29.58 13.54
C VAL A 314 -0.54 28.95 13.57
N ASP A 315 -1.13 28.78 12.38
CA ASP A 315 -2.46 28.18 12.22
C ASP A 315 -2.37 26.64 12.18
N ILE A 316 -1.32 26.08 11.58
CA ILE A 316 -1.14 24.66 11.35
C ILE A 316 0.33 24.27 11.57
N ILE A 317 0.54 23.13 12.23
CA ILE A 317 1.84 22.45 12.29
C ILE A 317 1.69 21.05 11.71
N ARG A 318 2.45 20.75 10.67
CA ARG A 318 2.51 19.47 10.00
C ARG A 318 3.74 18.71 10.47
N ILE A 319 3.56 17.55 11.09
CA ILE A 319 4.64 16.72 11.62
C ILE A 319 5.07 15.71 10.58
N LEU A 320 6.32 15.81 10.14
CA LEU A 320 6.93 14.89 9.18
C LEU A 320 7.04 13.47 9.77
N PRO A 321 6.92 12.42 8.94
CA PRO A 321 7.13 11.06 9.40
C PRO A 321 8.63 10.76 9.59
N ILE A 322 8.93 9.84 10.50
CA ILE A 322 10.25 9.21 10.57
C ILE A 322 10.38 8.23 9.40
N ALA A 323 11.50 8.30 8.69
CA ALA A 323 11.71 7.56 7.45
C ALA A 323 11.86 6.04 7.66
N ASP A 324 12.43 5.58 8.79
CA ASP A 324 12.48 4.16 9.12
C ASP A 324 11.13 3.70 9.67
N PRO A 325 10.44 2.75 9.01
CA PRO A 325 9.10 2.31 9.44
C PRO A 325 9.06 1.63 10.80
N VAL A 326 10.14 1.00 11.25
CA VAL A 326 10.21 0.40 12.59
C VAL A 326 10.44 1.49 13.63
N ALA A 327 11.41 2.38 13.40
CA ALA A 327 11.67 3.53 14.27
C ALA A 327 10.48 4.50 14.33
N TYR A 328 9.66 4.56 13.28
CA TYR A 328 8.42 5.34 13.25
C TYR A 328 7.50 4.96 14.43
N TRP A 329 7.23 3.68 14.62
CA TRP A 329 6.33 3.21 15.67
C TRP A 329 6.93 3.27 17.08
N GLU A 330 8.25 3.23 17.19
CA GLU A 330 8.94 3.45 18.47
C GLU A 330 8.92 4.92 18.91
N THR A 331 8.94 5.87 17.96
CA THR A 331 9.22 7.28 18.21
C THR A 331 8.00 8.18 18.06
N MET A 332 7.18 8.01 16.99
CA MET A 332 6.08 8.93 16.70
C MET A 332 5.04 9.08 17.81
N PRO A 333 4.60 8.02 18.53
CA PRO A 333 3.68 8.18 19.64
C PRO A 333 4.22 9.11 20.75
N GLY A 334 5.49 8.96 21.09
CA GLY A 334 6.17 9.82 22.07
C GLY A 334 6.31 11.26 21.58
N ALA A 335 6.66 11.45 20.30
CA ALA A 335 6.78 12.75 19.67
C ALA A 335 5.43 13.49 19.64
N LEU A 336 4.37 12.80 19.20
CA LEU A 336 3.01 13.36 19.18
C LEU A 336 2.52 13.71 20.59
N SER A 337 2.82 12.87 21.60
CA SER A 337 2.51 13.16 22.99
C SER A 337 3.20 14.44 23.50
N GLN A 338 4.44 14.67 23.07
CA GLN A 338 5.17 15.89 23.40
C GLN A 338 4.58 17.11 22.68
N VAL A 339 4.36 17.03 21.37
CA VAL A 339 3.81 18.14 20.59
C VAL A 339 2.43 18.55 21.11
N THR A 340 1.52 17.59 21.32
CA THR A 340 0.14 17.87 21.77
C THR A 340 0.02 18.33 23.21
N LYS A 341 1.11 18.28 23.97
CA LYS A 341 1.19 18.90 25.30
C LYS A 341 1.40 20.42 25.22
N ASP A 342 2.19 20.86 24.24
CA ASP A 342 2.66 22.24 24.11
C ASP A 342 1.90 23.02 23.01
N VAL A 343 1.28 22.28 22.05
CA VAL A 343 0.51 22.81 20.94
C VAL A 343 -0.92 22.29 21.00
N ASP A 344 -1.91 23.15 20.67
CA ASP A 344 -3.30 22.71 20.50
C ASP A 344 -3.36 21.56 19.47
N PRO A 345 -3.81 20.35 19.85
CA PRO A 345 -3.88 19.20 18.93
C PRO A 345 -4.67 19.49 17.65
N GLY A 346 -5.70 20.36 17.72
CA GLY A 346 -6.50 20.77 16.57
C GLY A 346 -5.72 21.55 15.50
N LYS A 347 -4.54 22.07 15.84
CA LYS A 347 -3.62 22.70 14.88
C LYS A 347 -2.57 21.75 14.30
N VAL A 348 -2.46 20.52 14.85
CA VAL A 348 -1.43 19.55 14.45
C VAL A 348 -1.98 18.60 13.40
N MET A 349 -1.23 18.38 12.32
CA MET A 349 -1.52 17.40 11.28
C MET A 349 -0.37 16.40 11.16
N LEU A 350 -0.72 15.11 11.06
CA LEU A 350 0.27 14.07 10.81
C LEU A 350 0.53 13.95 9.31
N VAL A 351 1.80 14.01 8.90
CA VAL A 351 2.17 13.77 7.51
C VAL A 351 2.25 12.26 7.24
N VAL A 352 1.51 11.82 6.23
CA VAL A 352 1.50 10.44 5.72
C VAL A 352 2.01 10.44 4.28
N SER A 353 2.90 9.51 3.98
CA SER A 353 3.49 9.35 2.65
C SER A 353 2.79 8.22 1.89
N PRO A 354 2.48 8.38 0.60
CA PRO A 354 1.98 7.29 -0.25
C PRO A 354 3.10 6.43 -0.84
N PHE A 355 4.37 6.73 -0.52
CA PHE A 355 5.52 5.98 -1.00
C PHE A 355 5.85 4.80 -0.09
N SER A 356 6.16 3.67 -0.71
CA SER A 356 6.83 2.55 -0.05
C SER A 356 8.26 2.93 0.34
N ILE A 357 8.88 2.14 1.21
CA ILE A 357 10.21 2.43 1.74
C ILE A 357 11.11 1.22 1.56
N GLN A 358 12.32 1.44 1.06
CA GLN A 358 13.39 0.45 1.03
C GLN A 358 14.50 0.86 1.99
N GLY A 359 14.95 -0.07 2.84
CA GLY A 359 16.02 0.19 3.80
C GLY A 359 17.18 -0.80 3.68
N THR A 360 18.40 -0.31 3.91
CA THR A 360 19.63 -1.09 4.02
C THR A 360 20.40 -0.60 5.24
N GLY A 361 20.28 -1.32 6.36
CA GLY A 361 20.83 -0.83 7.64
C GLY A 361 20.17 0.47 8.07
N ASP A 362 20.97 1.53 8.28
CA ASP A 362 20.51 2.83 8.74
C ASP A 362 20.06 3.77 7.59
N VAL A 363 20.14 3.32 6.33
CA VAL A 363 19.79 4.12 5.17
C VAL A 363 18.42 3.68 4.64
N THR A 364 17.50 4.61 4.61
CA THR A 364 16.16 4.42 4.03
C THR A 364 15.98 5.28 2.79
N GLN A 365 15.25 4.77 1.81
CA GLN A 365 14.92 5.46 0.57
C GLN A 365 13.44 5.27 0.26
N LEU A 366 12.82 6.35 -0.21
CA LEU A 366 11.47 6.26 -0.77
C LEU A 366 11.52 5.47 -2.08
N MET A 367 10.51 4.66 -2.30
CA MET A 367 10.30 3.97 -3.58
C MET A 367 8.83 3.96 -3.94
N GLY A 368 8.54 3.89 -5.23
CA GLY A 368 7.17 3.79 -5.69
C GLY A 368 6.51 2.48 -5.23
N TYR A 369 5.19 2.53 -5.04
CA TYR A 369 4.40 1.37 -4.67
C TYR A 369 4.46 0.27 -5.75
N LEU A 370 4.25 0.64 -7.02
CA LEU A 370 4.34 -0.30 -8.13
C LEU A 370 5.75 -0.89 -8.24
N GLN A 371 6.78 -0.07 -8.07
CA GLN A 371 8.17 -0.53 -8.05
C GLN A 371 8.40 -1.58 -6.96
N ALA A 372 7.87 -1.38 -5.74
CA ALA A 372 7.97 -2.33 -4.64
C ALA A 372 7.32 -3.67 -4.98
N MET A 373 6.12 -3.65 -5.60
CA MET A 373 5.41 -4.85 -5.99
C MET A 373 6.05 -5.57 -7.19
N VAL A 374 6.54 -4.84 -8.19
CA VAL A 374 7.29 -5.40 -9.34
C VAL A 374 8.58 -6.07 -8.88
N GLN A 375 9.30 -5.48 -7.93
CA GLN A 375 10.47 -6.13 -7.33
C GLN A 375 10.10 -7.42 -6.59
N ALA A 376 9.00 -7.43 -5.83
CA ALA A 376 8.53 -8.64 -5.18
C ALA A 376 8.19 -9.75 -6.19
N GLY A 377 7.62 -9.39 -7.34
CA GLY A 377 7.22 -10.31 -8.41
C GLY A 377 8.33 -10.80 -9.33
N GLU A 378 9.62 -10.57 -9.01
CA GLU A 378 10.71 -11.03 -9.86
C GLU A 378 10.86 -12.56 -9.83
N ALA A 379 10.60 -13.21 -10.97
CA ALA A 379 10.70 -14.65 -11.16
C ALA A 379 11.99 -15.04 -11.88
N VAL A 380 12.56 -16.19 -11.52
CA VAL A 380 13.75 -16.76 -12.19
C VAL A 380 13.62 -18.28 -12.36
N VAL A 381 14.23 -18.79 -13.43
CA VAL A 381 14.45 -20.23 -13.60
C VAL A 381 15.67 -20.64 -12.79
N ARG A 382 15.51 -21.61 -11.88
CA ARG A 382 16.59 -22.09 -11.03
C ARG A 382 17.28 -23.32 -11.62
N GLU A 383 16.50 -24.28 -12.10
CA GLU A 383 16.96 -25.53 -12.67
C GLU A 383 15.96 -26.03 -13.74
N PRO A 384 16.41 -26.58 -14.87
CA PRO A 384 17.78 -26.51 -15.41
C PRO A 384 18.18 -25.07 -15.77
N GLN A 385 19.41 -24.86 -16.26
CA GLN A 385 19.79 -23.53 -16.78
C GLN A 385 18.82 -23.14 -17.91
N ALA A 386 18.44 -21.87 -17.99
CA ALA A 386 17.41 -21.40 -18.93
C ALA A 386 17.70 -21.79 -20.40
N GLN A 387 18.98 -21.82 -20.80
CA GLN A 387 19.40 -22.23 -22.14
C GLN A 387 19.30 -23.73 -22.42
N ASP A 388 19.06 -24.57 -21.41
CA ASP A 388 19.08 -26.03 -21.49
C ASP A 388 17.69 -26.69 -21.34
N ILE A 389 16.61 -25.86 -21.37
CA ILE A 389 15.25 -26.36 -21.21
C ILE A 389 14.81 -27.06 -22.50
N LYS A 390 14.41 -28.32 -22.36
CA LYS A 390 13.93 -29.21 -23.45
C LYS A 390 12.50 -29.67 -23.15
N PRO A 391 11.75 -30.14 -24.15
CA PRO A 391 10.45 -30.73 -23.95
C PRO A 391 10.48 -31.84 -22.88
N GLY A 392 9.54 -31.85 -21.96
CA GLY A 392 9.45 -32.78 -20.84
C GLY A 392 10.38 -32.50 -19.68
N ALA A 393 11.20 -31.43 -19.73
CA ALA A 393 12.03 -31.04 -18.62
C ALA A 393 11.17 -30.51 -17.45
N THR A 394 11.52 -30.91 -16.23
CA THR A 394 10.96 -30.30 -15.01
C THR A 394 11.78 -29.05 -14.69
N VAL A 395 11.13 -27.91 -14.76
CA VAL A 395 11.73 -26.59 -14.54
C VAL A 395 11.36 -26.13 -13.13
N LYS A 396 12.34 -25.78 -12.34
CA LYS A 396 12.16 -25.15 -11.02
C LYS A 396 12.13 -23.64 -11.16
N LEU A 397 11.03 -23.05 -10.78
CA LEU A 397 10.78 -21.61 -10.78
C LEU A 397 10.88 -21.08 -9.36
N VAL A 398 11.41 -19.89 -9.18
CA VAL A 398 11.60 -19.26 -7.87
C VAL A 398 11.29 -17.77 -7.95
N ALA A 399 10.53 -17.28 -6.97
CA ALA A 399 10.35 -15.86 -6.72
C ALA A 399 11.63 -15.31 -6.08
N ARG A 400 12.53 -14.75 -6.88
CA ARG A 400 13.90 -14.39 -6.49
C ARG A 400 14.00 -13.55 -5.22
N ASN A 401 13.11 -12.58 -5.09
CA ASN A 401 13.13 -11.61 -3.98
C ASN A 401 12.22 -12.02 -2.80
N LEU A 402 11.58 -13.19 -2.86
CA LEU A 402 10.69 -13.68 -1.82
C LEU A 402 11.07 -15.07 -1.28
N ASP A 403 11.96 -15.80 -1.95
CA ASP A 403 12.29 -17.18 -1.58
C ASP A 403 13.41 -17.26 -0.54
N GLU A 404 13.17 -17.98 0.57
CA GLU A 404 14.14 -18.13 1.65
C GLU A 404 15.42 -18.86 1.18
N GLY A 405 15.31 -19.72 0.16
CA GLY A 405 16.46 -20.41 -0.45
C GLY A 405 17.39 -19.46 -1.19
N GLU A 406 16.90 -18.30 -1.61
CA GLU A 406 17.70 -17.20 -2.19
C GLU A 406 18.20 -16.19 -1.12
N GLY A 407 17.95 -16.46 0.16
CA GLY A 407 18.28 -15.57 1.27
C GLY A 407 17.34 -14.38 1.43
N ALA A 408 16.19 -14.42 0.75
CA ALA A 408 15.10 -13.45 0.83
C ALA A 408 14.07 -13.86 1.91
N SER A 409 13.00 -13.09 2.07
CA SER A 409 11.84 -13.47 2.87
C SER A 409 10.55 -13.28 2.10
N PRO A 410 9.53 -14.13 2.29
CA PRO A 410 8.22 -13.91 1.68
C PRO A 410 7.57 -12.61 2.18
N LEU A 411 6.56 -12.12 1.44
CA LEU A 411 5.69 -11.06 1.88
C LEU A 411 5.00 -11.47 3.18
N ARG A 412 5.08 -10.62 4.20
CA ARG A 412 4.45 -10.83 5.51
C ARG A 412 4.08 -9.50 6.15
N TRP A 413 3.04 -9.52 6.96
CA TRP A 413 2.76 -8.39 7.83
C TRP A 413 3.87 -8.25 8.88
N SER A 414 4.38 -7.04 9.08
CA SER A 414 5.34 -6.68 10.12
C SER A 414 4.62 -5.87 11.19
N ASP A 415 4.41 -6.46 12.37
CA ASP A 415 3.81 -5.74 13.49
C ASP A 415 4.66 -4.56 13.96
N ASP A 416 5.99 -4.68 13.89
CA ASP A 416 6.92 -3.62 14.30
C ASP A 416 6.85 -2.39 13.38
N ALA A 417 6.49 -2.58 12.11
CA ALA A 417 6.38 -1.50 11.13
C ALA A 417 4.92 -1.17 10.77
N ALA A 418 3.95 -1.95 11.26
CA ALA A 418 2.55 -1.90 10.85
C ALA A 418 2.39 -1.80 9.32
N ALA A 419 3.13 -2.62 8.59
CA ALA A 419 3.15 -2.64 7.14
C ALA A 419 3.48 -4.03 6.60
N ILE A 420 3.09 -4.32 5.37
CA ILE A 420 3.58 -5.51 4.65
C ILE A 420 5.05 -5.29 4.32
N SER A 421 5.87 -6.29 4.51
CA SER A 421 7.29 -6.20 4.20
C SER A 421 7.86 -7.52 3.66
N TYR A 422 8.96 -7.39 2.94
CA TYR A 422 9.80 -8.51 2.52
C TYR A 422 11.28 -8.09 2.57
N ALA A 423 12.19 -9.07 2.71
CA ALA A 423 13.61 -8.83 2.66
C ALA A 423 14.19 -9.48 1.40
N MET A 424 14.89 -8.70 0.59
CA MET A 424 15.57 -9.20 -0.60
C MET A 424 16.85 -9.96 -0.22
N GLY A 425 17.13 -11.01 -0.98
CA GLY A 425 18.37 -11.78 -0.84
C GLY A 425 19.61 -11.02 -1.36
N GLY A 426 20.76 -11.62 -1.18
CA GLY A 426 22.05 -11.09 -1.64
C GLY A 426 22.92 -10.50 -0.53
N THR A 427 24.02 -9.85 -0.93
CA THR A 427 25.02 -9.30 0.00
C THR A 427 24.54 -8.07 0.76
N GLU A 428 23.67 -7.28 0.13
CA GLU A 428 22.98 -6.13 0.73
C GLU A 428 21.56 -6.55 1.08
N ARG A 429 21.33 -6.97 2.29
CA ARG A 429 19.99 -7.35 2.75
C ARG A 429 19.11 -6.11 2.80
N ARG A 430 18.38 -5.87 1.70
CA ARG A 430 17.41 -4.78 1.61
C ARG A 430 16.08 -5.26 2.13
N ARG A 431 15.46 -4.48 2.99
CA ARG A 431 14.09 -4.70 3.43
C ARG A 431 13.18 -3.66 2.77
N VAL A 432 12.10 -4.13 2.19
CA VAL A 432 11.06 -3.28 1.57
C VAL A 432 9.82 -3.31 2.45
N PHE A 433 9.27 -2.14 2.71
CA PHE A 433 8.01 -1.94 3.41
C PHE A 433 7.02 -1.32 2.44
N ILE A 434 5.92 -2.00 2.23
CA ILE A 434 4.89 -1.58 1.26
C ILE A 434 3.92 -0.63 1.94
N GLU A 435 3.81 0.58 1.39
CA GLU A 435 2.76 1.50 1.78
C GLU A 435 1.49 1.20 1.01
N ASN A 436 0.39 0.99 1.70
CA ASN A 436 -0.93 0.76 1.13
C ASN A 436 -2.03 1.14 2.14
N ARG A 437 -3.29 0.84 1.85
CA ARG A 437 -4.42 1.17 2.75
C ARG A 437 -4.25 0.60 4.16
N PHE A 438 -3.63 -0.57 4.32
CA PHE A 438 -3.48 -1.19 5.63
C PHE A 438 -2.50 -0.41 6.51
N SER A 439 -1.29 -0.11 6.01
CA SER A 439 -0.29 0.65 6.75
C SER A 439 -0.76 2.09 7.04
N VAL A 440 -1.46 2.73 6.08
CA VAL A 440 -2.04 4.06 6.26
C VAL A 440 -3.09 4.06 7.36
N SER A 441 -3.97 3.04 7.44
CA SER A 441 -4.99 2.95 8.49
C SER A 441 -4.37 3.02 9.90
N PHE A 442 -3.27 2.33 10.14
CA PHE A 442 -2.57 2.39 11.43
C PHE A 442 -1.99 3.77 11.71
N LYS A 443 -1.55 4.52 10.70
CA LYS A 443 -1.08 5.91 10.86
C LYS A 443 -2.24 6.86 11.16
N LEU A 444 -3.40 6.66 10.52
CA LEU A 444 -4.61 7.44 10.78
C LEU A 444 -5.16 7.19 12.20
N GLU A 445 -4.93 6.01 12.78
CA GLU A 445 -5.24 5.77 14.19
C GLU A 445 -4.48 6.73 15.11
N LEU A 446 -3.23 7.09 14.81
CA LEU A 446 -2.49 8.08 15.58
C LEU A 446 -3.15 9.47 15.51
N VAL A 447 -3.71 9.84 14.36
CA VAL A 447 -4.46 11.10 14.23
C VAL A 447 -5.65 11.12 15.20
N GLN A 448 -6.39 10.02 15.28
CA GLN A 448 -7.51 9.87 16.22
C GLN A 448 -7.04 9.86 17.67
N ALA A 449 -6.08 9.00 18.00
CA ALA A 449 -5.62 8.79 19.37
C ALA A 449 -5.07 10.07 19.99
N TYR A 450 -4.35 10.88 19.21
CA TYR A 450 -3.78 12.14 19.69
C TYR A 450 -4.67 13.36 19.49
N GLY A 451 -5.90 13.17 18.99
CA GLY A 451 -6.85 14.26 18.77
C GLY A 451 -6.36 15.31 17.79
N LEU A 452 -5.56 14.92 16.80
CA LEU A 452 -4.95 15.86 15.86
C LEU A 452 -5.99 16.51 14.95
N GLY A 453 -5.72 17.70 14.45
CA GLY A 453 -6.60 18.46 13.57
C GLY A 453 -6.78 17.81 12.19
N GLY A 454 -5.92 16.86 11.81
CA GLY A 454 -6.06 16.16 10.54
C GLY A 454 -4.82 15.42 10.06
N VAL A 455 -4.82 15.10 8.78
CA VAL A 455 -3.75 14.40 8.08
C VAL A 455 -3.23 15.23 6.91
N ALA A 456 -1.91 15.19 6.67
CA ALA A 456 -1.30 15.79 5.50
C ALA A 456 -0.65 14.70 4.63
N ILE A 457 -0.94 14.70 3.34
CA ILE A 457 -0.39 13.73 2.39
C ILE A 457 0.84 14.35 1.74
N SER A 458 2.00 13.70 1.85
CA SER A 458 3.28 14.23 1.37
C SER A 458 3.36 14.35 -0.15
N ASP A 459 2.60 13.55 -0.87
CA ASP A 459 2.38 13.66 -2.31
C ASP A 459 0.91 13.31 -2.62
N ALA A 460 0.16 14.33 -3.01
CA ALA A 460 -1.24 14.23 -3.38
C ALA A 460 -1.45 14.22 -4.89
N SER A 461 -0.39 14.03 -5.65
CA SER A 461 -0.46 14.00 -7.12
C SER A 461 -1.03 12.68 -7.64
N GLY A 462 -1.52 12.72 -8.86
CA GLY A 462 -2.02 11.54 -9.57
C GLY A 462 -0.91 10.69 -10.21
N GLN A 463 0.30 10.64 -9.64
CA GLN A 463 1.38 9.81 -10.17
C GLN A 463 1.02 8.33 -10.07
N SER A 464 1.25 7.58 -11.13
CA SER A 464 0.87 6.17 -11.24
C SER A 464 1.67 5.21 -10.35
N ASP A 465 2.83 5.63 -9.87
CA ASP A 465 3.74 4.77 -9.10
C ASP A 465 3.57 4.90 -7.58
N VAL A 466 2.63 5.69 -7.09
CA VAL A 466 2.33 5.81 -5.65
C VAL A 466 1.11 4.98 -5.27
N ALA A 467 1.04 4.59 -4.00
CA ALA A 467 -0.15 3.90 -3.49
C ALA A 467 -1.36 4.83 -3.53
N ASN A 468 -2.49 4.36 -4.07
CA ASN A 468 -3.76 5.08 -3.92
C ASN A 468 -4.30 4.90 -2.50
N ILE A 469 -3.95 5.85 -1.63
CA ILE A 469 -4.39 5.87 -0.22
C ILE A 469 -5.65 6.71 0.00
N TRP A 470 -6.14 7.39 -1.05
CA TRP A 470 -7.24 8.34 -0.96
C TRP A 470 -8.56 7.74 -0.48
N PRO A 471 -8.98 6.56 -0.94
CA PRO A 471 -10.19 5.93 -0.40
C PRO A 471 -10.12 5.80 1.13
N THR A 472 -9.00 5.30 1.66
CA THR A 472 -8.81 5.12 3.11
C THR A 472 -8.82 6.45 3.87
N VAL A 473 -8.17 7.49 3.34
CA VAL A 473 -8.15 8.83 3.93
C VAL A 473 -9.54 9.47 3.91
N ASN A 474 -10.24 9.36 2.78
CA ASN A 474 -11.59 9.92 2.63
C ASN A 474 -12.58 9.24 3.58
N ASP A 475 -12.56 7.90 3.67
CA ASP A 475 -13.40 7.12 4.59
C ASP A 475 -13.12 7.52 6.04
N PHE A 476 -11.86 7.67 6.41
CA PHE A 476 -11.45 8.11 7.74
C PHE A 476 -12.07 9.47 8.10
N VAL A 477 -11.94 10.47 7.21
CA VAL A 477 -12.43 11.83 7.45
C VAL A 477 -13.96 11.88 7.51
N GLN A 478 -14.63 11.06 6.68
CA GLN A 478 -16.09 11.03 6.60
C GLN A 478 -16.72 10.28 7.78
N SER A 479 -16.16 9.13 8.15
CA SER A 479 -16.75 8.24 9.17
C SER A 479 -16.20 8.47 10.57
N ASN A 480 -15.09 9.19 10.72
CA ASN A 480 -14.30 9.26 11.98
C ASN A 480 -13.89 7.87 12.51
N THR A 481 -13.77 6.89 11.63
CA THR A 481 -13.38 5.53 12.01
C THR A 481 -12.20 5.05 11.19
N VAL A 482 -11.41 4.15 11.75
CA VAL A 482 -10.27 3.51 11.09
C VAL A 482 -10.46 2.01 11.17
N SER A 483 -10.41 1.33 10.02
CA SER A 483 -10.43 -0.13 9.97
C SER A 483 -9.00 -0.66 10.05
N LEU A 484 -8.61 -1.27 11.18
CA LEU A 484 -7.28 -1.81 11.40
C LEU A 484 -7.23 -3.28 10.98
N ILE A 485 -7.05 -3.51 9.69
CA ILE A 485 -6.93 -4.84 9.12
C ILE A 485 -5.44 -5.19 8.97
N ARG A 486 -5.07 -6.38 9.42
CA ARG A 486 -3.75 -6.99 9.20
C ARG A 486 -3.91 -8.11 8.19
N PRO A 487 -3.37 -7.97 6.98
CA PRO A 487 -3.39 -9.05 6.02
C PRO A 487 -2.73 -10.30 6.60
N ASN A 488 -3.40 -11.44 6.49
CA ASN A 488 -2.81 -12.70 6.91
C ASN A 488 -1.89 -13.27 5.82
N ASP A 489 -1.00 -14.17 6.19
CA ASP A 489 -0.01 -14.73 5.27
C ASP A 489 -0.64 -15.39 4.04
N SER A 490 -1.86 -15.93 4.14
CA SER A 490 -2.54 -16.58 3.00
C SER A 490 -2.98 -15.59 1.93
N MET A 491 -3.27 -14.33 2.30
CA MET A 491 -3.58 -13.25 1.35
C MET A 491 -2.35 -12.75 0.60
N LEU A 492 -1.16 -12.96 1.17
CA LEU A 492 0.12 -12.49 0.67
C LEU A 492 0.92 -13.58 -0.07
N LEU A 493 0.38 -14.81 -0.14
CA LEU A 493 1.06 -15.91 -0.83
C LEU A 493 1.15 -15.63 -2.33
N PRO A 494 2.36 -15.71 -2.92
CA PRO A 494 2.51 -15.68 -4.37
C PRO A 494 1.82 -16.86 -5.05
N SER A 495 1.39 -16.68 -6.27
CA SER A 495 0.84 -17.75 -7.11
C SER A 495 1.51 -17.76 -8.49
N TRP A 496 1.47 -18.91 -9.15
CA TRP A 496 2.11 -19.12 -10.44
C TRP A 496 1.06 -19.50 -11.49
N GLN A 497 1.14 -18.88 -12.63
CA GLN A 497 0.32 -19.16 -13.82
C GLN A 497 1.24 -19.48 -14.99
N VAL A 498 0.78 -20.29 -15.93
CA VAL A 498 1.54 -20.67 -17.13
C VAL A 498 0.58 -20.75 -18.31
N ASP A 499 1.05 -20.41 -19.49
CA ASP A 499 0.29 -20.48 -20.73
C ASP A 499 -0.05 -21.95 -21.11
N ALA A 500 0.91 -22.86 -20.87
CA ALA A 500 0.73 -24.29 -21.13
C ALA A 500 1.58 -25.16 -20.21
N GLY A 501 1.16 -26.42 -20.03
CA GLY A 501 1.77 -27.37 -19.11
C GLY A 501 1.21 -27.24 -17.69
N ASP A 502 1.66 -28.09 -16.79
CA ASP A 502 1.20 -28.13 -15.41
C ASP A 502 2.20 -27.43 -14.48
N VAL A 503 1.71 -26.53 -13.66
CA VAL A 503 2.46 -26.00 -12.50
C VAL A 503 2.15 -26.84 -11.29
N GLY A 504 3.11 -27.64 -10.84
CA GLY A 504 3.01 -28.35 -9.57
C GLY A 504 3.10 -27.38 -8.39
N ALA A 505 2.16 -27.49 -7.43
CA ALA A 505 2.06 -26.61 -6.27
C ALA A 505 2.07 -25.11 -6.63
N GLY A 506 1.04 -24.65 -7.33
CA GLY A 506 0.94 -23.29 -7.88
C GLY A 506 0.84 -22.14 -6.88
N ALA A 507 1.12 -22.37 -5.59
CA ALA A 507 1.16 -21.34 -4.55
C ALA A 507 2.45 -21.39 -3.75
N GLY A 508 3.02 -20.21 -3.47
CA GLY A 508 4.25 -20.05 -2.70
C GLY A 508 5.39 -19.42 -3.49
N THR A 509 6.54 -19.29 -2.84
CA THR A 509 7.72 -18.62 -3.42
C THR A 509 8.48 -19.46 -4.45
N SER A 510 8.13 -20.72 -4.62
CA SER A 510 8.69 -21.61 -5.65
C SER A 510 7.64 -22.54 -6.25
N ALA A 511 7.84 -22.90 -7.51
CA ALA A 511 7.01 -23.84 -8.22
C ALA A 511 7.84 -24.76 -9.13
N THR A 512 7.22 -25.83 -9.61
CA THR A 512 7.78 -26.69 -10.66
C THR A 512 6.86 -26.68 -11.87
N TRP A 513 7.43 -26.51 -13.04
CA TRP A 513 6.71 -26.54 -14.30
C TRP A 513 7.30 -27.62 -15.22
N VAL A 514 6.46 -28.37 -15.89
CA VAL A 514 6.90 -29.36 -16.87
C VAL A 514 6.72 -28.76 -18.25
N ALA A 515 7.84 -28.52 -18.94
CA ALA A 515 7.86 -27.91 -20.26
C ALA A 515 7.13 -28.82 -21.30
N PRO A 516 6.05 -28.36 -21.95
CA PRO A 516 5.23 -29.23 -22.81
C PRO A 516 5.94 -29.61 -24.12
N GLY A 517 6.25 -28.69 -24.97
CA GLY A 517 6.86 -28.89 -26.27
C GLY A 517 7.95 -27.87 -26.53
N GLN A 518 8.48 -27.82 -27.76
CA GLN A 518 9.31 -26.74 -28.23
C GLN A 518 8.44 -25.49 -28.39
N GLY A 519 8.93 -24.34 -28.00
CA GLY A 519 8.22 -23.07 -28.10
C GLY A 519 8.64 -22.10 -26.99
N THR A 520 8.06 -20.91 -27.01
CA THR A 520 8.18 -19.91 -25.95
C THR A 520 6.91 -19.96 -25.09
N TYR A 521 7.07 -19.98 -23.79
CA TYR A 521 5.97 -20.02 -22.83
C TYR A 521 6.12 -18.92 -21.81
N ASN A 522 5.01 -18.25 -21.50
CA ASN A 522 4.99 -17.23 -20.47
C ASN A 522 4.61 -17.86 -19.14
N ILE A 523 5.45 -17.61 -18.16
CA ILE A 523 5.20 -17.99 -16.77
C ILE A 523 5.01 -16.72 -15.97
N THR A 524 3.86 -16.58 -15.36
CA THR A 524 3.52 -15.39 -14.58
C THR A 524 3.62 -15.70 -13.10
N LEU A 525 4.47 -14.95 -12.40
CA LEU A 525 4.46 -14.89 -10.94
C LEU A 525 3.52 -13.76 -10.51
N VAL A 526 2.45 -14.13 -9.81
CA VAL A 526 1.49 -13.18 -9.27
C VAL A 526 1.76 -13.00 -7.78
N VAL A 527 2.03 -11.76 -7.37
CA VAL A 527 2.20 -11.35 -5.97
C VAL A 527 1.01 -10.51 -5.53
N SER A 528 0.68 -10.52 -4.25
CA SER A 528 -0.43 -9.76 -3.68
C SER A 528 0.01 -8.98 -2.45
N ASP A 529 -0.49 -7.77 -2.28
CA ASP A 529 -0.35 -6.99 -1.06
C ASP A 529 -1.54 -7.18 -0.09
N GLY A 530 -2.39 -8.18 -0.36
CA GLY A 530 -3.61 -8.43 0.40
C GLY A 530 -4.86 -7.75 -0.17
N GLU A 531 -4.69 -6.85 -1.15
CA GLU A 531 -5.78 -6.14 -1.83
C GLU A 531 -5.65 -6.25 -3.35
N ARG A 532 -4.49 -5.90 -3.88
CA ARG A 532 -4.19 -5.90 -5.31
C ARG A 532 -3.27 -7.06 -5.67
N ARG A 533 -3.37 -7.52 -6.91
CA ARG A 533 -2.52 -8.57 -7.46
C ARG A 533 -1.68 -8.01 -8.61
N PHE A 534 -0.41 -8.40 -8.64
CA PHE A 534 0.56 -7.95 -9.64
C PHE A 534 1.19 -9.15 -10.30
N GLY A 535 0.94 -9.33 -11.59
CA GLY A 535 1.56 -10.37 -12.40
C GLY A 535 2.85 -9.88 -13.05
N ARG A 536 3.90 -10.69 -13.01
CA ARG A 536 5.12 -10.45 -13.77
C ARG A 536 5.45 -11.65 -14.62
N VAL A 537 5.53 -11.43 -15.94
CA VAL A 537 5.78 -12.48 -16.91
C VAL A 537 7.26 -12.79 -17.02
N LEU A 538 7.60 -14.05 -17.02
CA LEU A 538 8.91 -14.60 -17.32
C LEU A 538 8.79 -15.48 -18.58
N PRO A 539 9.20 -15.00 -19.76
CA PRO A 539 9.21 -15.82 -20.95
C PRO A 539 10.30 -16.89 -20.87
N ILE A 540 9.96 -18.12 -21.18
CA ILE A 540 10.84 -19.27 -21.18
C ILE A 540 10.85 -19.95 -22.54
N GLU A 541 12.02 -19.99 -23.18
CA GLU A 541 12.24 -20.70 -24.44
C GLU A 541 12.52 -22.18 -24.15
N VAL A 542 11.71 -23.07 -24.72
CA VAL A 542 11.92 -24.54 -24.71
C VAL A 542 12.51 -24.95 -26.06
N LYS A 543 13.78 -25.36 -26.04
CA LYS A 543 14.54 -25.68 -27.26
C LYS A 543 14.33 -27.12 -27.67
N GLU A 544 14.50 -27.40 -29.00
CA GLU A 544 14.47 -28.74 -29.53
C GLU A 544 15.45 -29.68 -28.80
N GLY A 545 14.99 -30.84 -28.39
CA GLY A 545 15.86 -31.87 -27.88
C GLY A 545 16.77 -32.36 -29.01
N GLU A 546 18.09 -32.47 -28.77
CA GLU A 546 18.93 -33.22 -29.71
C GLU A 546 18.30 -34.61 -29.90
N GLU A 547 17.82 -34.89 -31.11
CA GLU A 547 17.47 -36.29 -31.45
C GLU A 547 18.69 -37.13 -31.18
N ALA A 548 18.53 -38.17 -30.36
CA ALA A 548 19.57 -39.17 -30.18
C ALA A 548 19.88 -39.68 -31.63
N SER A 549 21.07 -39.33 -32.11
CA SER A 549 21.57 -39.78 -33.39
C SER A 549 21.33 -41.29 -33.50
N PRO A 550 20.54 -41.78 -34.46
CA PRO A 550 20.28 -43.22 -34.54
C PRO A 550 21.62 -43.86 -34.75
N THR A 551 21.92 -44.88 -33.92
CA THR A 551 23.07 -45.75 -34.05
C THR A 551 23.17 -46.19 -35.53
N PRO A 552 24.28 -45.95 -36.22
CA PRO A 552 24.35 -46.22 -37.64
C PRO A 552 24.11 -47.72 -37.88
N LEU A 553 23.00 -48.04 -38.53
CA LEU A 553 22.73 -49.35 -39.05
C LEU A 553 23.71 -49.55 -40.19
N VAL A 554 24.59 -50.53 -40.05
CA VAL A 554 25.53 -50.90 -41.12
C VAL A 554 24.73 -51.39 -42.33
N THR A 555 24.57 -50.53 -43.35
CA THR A 555 23.94 -50.90 -44.62
C THR A 555 25.04 -51.08 -45.65
N PHE A 556 24.97 -52.26 -46.31
CA PHE A 556 25.81 -52.57 -47.47
C PHE A 556 25.43 -51.64 -48.65
N PRO A 557 26.39 -51.30 -49.53
CA PRO A 557 26.14 -50.31 -50.60
C PRO A 557 25.25 -50.86 -51.72
N PRO A 558 24.29 -50.10 -52.19
CA PRO A 558 23.61 -50.36 -53.47
C PRO A 558 24.34 -49.62 -54.62
N GLU A 559 24.24 -50.24 -55.71
CA GLU A 559 24.69 -49.99 -57.07
C GLU A 559 24.31 -48.58 -57.58
N GLU A 560 25.24 -47.93 -58.29
CA GLU A 560 25.13 -46.60 -58.87
C GLU A 560 24.05 -46.53 -59.99
N THR A 561 23.23 -45.48 -59.98
CA THR A 561 22.41 -45.03 -61.09
C THR A 561 22.63 -43.51 -61.30
N PRO A 562 22.72 -43.04 -62.59
CA PRO A 562 23.37 -41.77 -62.90
C PRO A 562 22.53 -40.54 -62.60
N THR A 563 23.23 -39.53 -62.15
CA THR A 563 22.88 -38.17 -61.78
C THR A 563 22.24 -37.39 -62.92
N SER A 564 21.06 -36.79 -62.65
CA SER A 564 20.61 -35.58 -63.39
C SER A 564 20.77 -34.37 -62.43
N THR A 565 21.52 -33.42 -62.95
CA THR A 565 21.80 -32.14 -62.28
C THR A 565 20.51 -31.28 -62.23
N PRO A 566 20.02 -30.79 -61.14
CA PRO A 566 19.01 -29.73 -61.11
C PRO A 566 19.70 -28.37 -61.24
N GLU A 567 19.14 -27.56 -62.09
CA GLU A 567 19.41 -26.16 -62.35
C GLU A 567 19.19 -25.33 -61.06
N ALA A 568 20.12 -24.43 -60.75
CA ALA A 568 20.03 -23.54 -59.59
C ALA A 568 18.82 -22.59 -59.76
N SER A 569 17.83 -22.76 -58.90
CA SER A 569 16.77 -21.78 -58.72
C SER A 569 17.34 -20.59 -57.92
N ALA A 570 17.17 -19.39 -58.46
CA ALA A 570 17.54 -18.15 -57.81
C ALA A 570 16.71 -18.00 -56.52
N THR A 571 17.37 -17.80 -55.38
CA THR A 571 16.77 -17.39 -54.13
C THR A 571 16.11 -16.03 -54.32
N PRO A 572 14.81 -15.85 -54.09
CA PRO A 572 14.21 -14.52 -54.06
C PRO A 572 14.83 -13.72 -52.93
N THR A 573 15.20 -12.49 -53.22
CA THR A 573 15.56 -11.47 -52.22
C THR A 573 14.32 -11.25 -51.37
N PRO A 574 14.40 -11.30 -50.02
CA PRO A 574 13.27 -10.97 -49.20
C PRO A 574 12.83 -9.54 -49.50
N ALA A 575 11.55 -9.33 -49.71
CA ALA A 575 10.93 -8.03 -49.73
C ALA A 575 11.08 -7.38 -48.33
N PRO A 576 11.11 -6.04 -48.19
CA PRO A 576 11.07 -5.43 -46.91
C PRO A 576 9.82 -5.92 -46.17
N SER A 577 9.95 -6.41 -44.96
CA SER A 577 8.84 -6.84 -44.13
C SER A 577 7.92 -5.65 -43.91
N ASP A 578 6.69 -5.75 -44.42
CA ASP A 578 5.64 -4.82 -44.07
C ASP A 578 5.39 -4.99 -42.56
N ALA A 579 5.35 -3.88 -41.80
CA ALA A 579 5.20 -3.91 -40.38
C ALA A 579 3.80 -4.46 -40.02
N VAL A 580 3.75 -5.41 -39.10
CA VAL A 580 2.49 -5.86 -38.50
C VAL A 580 1.78 -4.65 -37.90
N ARG A 581 0.49 -4.53 -38.12
CA ARG A 581 -0.35 -3.47 -37.60
C ARG A 581 -1.73 -4.01 -37.31
N ILE A 582 -2.18 -3.81 -36.07
CA ILE A 582 -3.54 -4.14 -35.64
C ILE A 582 -4.22 -2.89 -35.08
N GLU A 583 -5.54 -2.83 -35.18
CA GLU A 583 -6.37 -1.83 -34.53
C GLU A 583 -7.38 -2.52 -33.59
N VAL A 584 -7.65 -1.91 -32.44
CA VAL A 584 -8.53 -2.44 -31.39
C VAL A 584 -9.60 -1.41 -31.09
N PHE A 585 -10.84 -1.88 -30.94
CA PHE A 585 -11.96 -1.06 -30.54
C PHE A 585 -12.82 -1.75 -29.48
N VAL A 586 -13.07 -1.07 -28.34
CA VAL A 586 -13.76 -1.64 -27.19
C VAL A 586 -15.07 -0.90 -26.91
N LYS A 587 -16.14 -1.65 -26.72
CA LYS A 587 -17.46 -1.17 -26.29
C LYS A 587 -17.91 -1.92 -25.06
N ALA A 588 -18.75 -1.31 -24.24
CA ALA A 588 -19.43 -1.92 -23.10
C ALA A 588 -20.95 -1.89 -23.30
N ASP A 589 -21.63 -2.93 -22.82
CA ASP A 589 -23.09 -3.04 -22.76
C ASP A 589 -23.49 -3.31 -21.30
N GLY A 590 -24.16 -2.35 -20.67
CA GLY A 590 -24.57 -2.37 -19.28
C GLY A 590 -26.00 -2.91 -19.08
N ASP A 591 -26.61 -2.54 -17.95
CA ASP A 591 -27.96 -2.99 -17.56
C ASP A 591 -29.10 -2.05 -18.04
N ASP A 592 -28.82 -1.05 -18.87
CA ASP A 592 -29.82 -0.13 -19.41
C ASP A 592 -30.56 -0.77 -20.60
N PRO A 593 -31.83 -1.17 -20.44
CA PRO A 593 -32.51 -1.96 -21.47
C PRO A 593 -32.86 -1.11 -22.70
N GLY A 594 -32.26 -1.45 -23.82
CA GLY A 594 -32.58 -0.89 -25.16
C GLY A 594 -31.54 0.02 -25.75
N ASN A 595 -30.35 0.06 -25.17
CA ASN A 595 -29.15 0.68 -25.72
C ASN A 595 -28.32 -0.35 -26.51
N GLU A 596 -27.59 0.11 -27.51
CA GLU A 596 -26.53 -0.68 -28.15
C GLU A 596 -25.21 -0.44 -27.40
N ALA A 597 -24.31 -1.41 -27.40
CA ALA A 597 -22.98 -1.29 -26.79
C ALA A 597 -22.27 -0.01 -27.26
N THR A 598 -21.73 0.74 -26.33
CA THR A 598 -21.03 2.02 -26.59
C THR A 598 -19.71 2.11 -25.84
N ASN A 599 -18.86 3.09 -26.17
CA ASN A 599 -17.63 3.34 -25.42
C ASN A 599 -17.86 3.89 -24.03
N ASP A 600 -19.08 4.43 -23.78
CA ASP A 600 -19.51 5.03 -22.51
C ASP A 600 -20.87 4.43 -22.15
N GLU A 601 -20.93 3.55 -21.17
CA GLU A 601 -22.13 2.83 -20.78
C GLU A 601 -22.54 3.11 -19.33
N THR A 602 -23.87 3.21 -19.08
CA THR A 602 -24.38 3.38 -17.72
C THR A 602 -24.76 2.02 -17.15
N THR A 603 -24.23 1.67 -15.98
CA THR A 603 -24.54 0.39 -15.32
C THR A 603 -24.62 0.51 -13.81
N SER A 604 -25.48 -0.30 -13.19
CA SER A 604 -25.61 -0.35 -11.75
C SER A 604 -24.44 -1.09 -11.10
N PRO A 605 -23.97 -0.67 -9.91
CA PRO A 605 -22.93 -1.40 -9.18
C PRO A 605 -23.31 -2.87 -8.95
N GLY A 606 -22.43 -3.77 -9.33
CA GLY A 606 -22.61 -5.22 -9.22
C GLY A 606 -23.44 -5.87 -10.33
N SER A 607 -23.92 -5.12 -11.32
CA SER A 607 -24.55 -5.69 -12.51
C SER A 607 -23.50 -6.25 -13.46
N ASP A 608 -23.89 -7.24 -14.26
CA ASP A 608 -23.05 -7.78 -15.30
C ASP A 608 -22.94 -6.78 -16.46
N VAL A 609 -21.69 -6.54 -16.91
CA VAL A 609 -21.36 -5.73 -18.09
C VAL A 609 -20.74 -6.64 -19.12
N THR A 610 -21.23 -6.59 -20.35
CA THR A 610 -20.63 -7.31 -21.46
C THR A 610 -19.77 -6.35 -22.28
N TYR A 611 -18.49 -6.66 -22.38
CA TYR A 611 -17.54 -5.94 -23.20
C TYR A 611 -17.40 -6.63 -24.56
N GLU A 612 -17.41 -5.84 -25.60
CA GLU A 612 -17.19 -6.26 -26.98
C GLU A 612 -15.91 -5.61 -27.47
N VAL A 613 -14.92 -6.45 -27.83
CA VAL A 613 -13.62 -6.03 -28.34
C VAL A 613 -13.53 -6.46 -29.80
N THR A 614 -13.54 -5.50 -30.70
CA THR A 614 -13.29 -5.74 -32.12
C THR A 614 -11.81 -5.60 -32.41
N ILE A 615 -11.24 -6.57 -33.09
CA ILE A 615 -9.81 -6.63 -33.43
C ILE A 615 -9.72 -6.71 -34.95
N ASP A 616 -9.02 -5.79 -35.56
CA ASP A 616 -8.82 -5.69 -37.00
C ASP A 616 -7.34 -5.78 -37.37
N ASN A 617 -7.02 -6.50 -38.43
CA ASN A 617 -5.68 -6.60 -39.00
C ASN A 617 -5.48 -5.57 -40.11
N ASP A 618 -4.91 -4.42 -39.80
CA ASP A 618 -4.61 -3.35 -40.78
C ASP A 618 -3.25 -3.55 -41.50
N SER A 619 -2.71 -4.77 -41.48
CA SER A 619 -1.46 -5.10 -42.15
C SER A 619 -1.69 -5.86 -43.48
N ASP A 620 -0.76 -5.70 -44.42
CA ASP A 620 -0.77 -6.41 -45.74
C ASP A 620 -0.45 -7.92 -45.59
N VAL A 621 -0.30 -8.44 -44.35
CA VAL A 621 0.06 -9.84 -44.06
C VAL A 621 -0.89 -10.44 -43.02
N PRO A 622 -1.19 -11.74 -43.07
CA PRO A 622 -1.98 -12.40 -42.05
C PRO A 622 -1.27 -12.35 -40.70
N VAL A 623 -2.04 -12.15 -39.60
CA VAL A 623 -1.52 -12.13 -38.24
C VAL A 623 -2.27 -13.13 -37.36
N THR A 624 -1.60 -13.62 -36.34
CA THR A 624 -2.18 -14.47 -35.28
C THR A 624 -2.33 -13.67 -34.00
N ILE A 625 -3.52 -13.63 -33.41
CA ILE A 625 -3.74 -13.01 -32.10
C ILE A 625 -3.03 -13.84 -31.05
N THR A 626 -2.04 -13.25 -30.37
CA THR A 626 -1.20 -13.93 -29.39
C THR A 626 -1.60 -13.65 -27.95
N GLY A 627 -2.36 -12.58 -27.68
CA GLY A 627 -2.84 -12.28 -26.34
C GLY A 627 -3.89 -11.17 -26.29
N ILE A 628 -4.78 -11.27 -25.30
CA ILE A 628 -5.75 -10.22 -24.97
C ILE A 628 -5.68 -10.03 -23.47
N THR A 629 -5.41 -8.79 -23.02
CA THR A 629 -5.31 -8.44 -21.61
C THR A 629 -6.09 -7.17 -21.32
N ASP A 630 -6.73 -7.13 -20.20
CA ASP A 630 -7.50 -5.99 -19.72
C ASP A 630 -6.90 -5.48 -18.40
N ASP A 631 -6.84 -4.18 -18.19
CA ASP A 631 -6.18 -3.57 -17.03
C ASP A 631 -6.96 -3.79 -15.72
N LEU A 632 -8.27 -4.02 -15.78
CA LEU A 632 -9.12 -4.32 -14.64
C LEU A 632 -9.32 -5.82 -14.42
N TYR A 633 -9.41 -6.60 -15.50
CA TYR A 633 -9.83 -8.00 -15.45
C TYR A 633 -8.71 -8.99 -15.77
N GLY A 634 -7.53 -8.50 -16.16
CA GLY A 634 -6.35 -9.32 -16.47
C GLY A 634 -6.42 -10.00 -17.82
N THR A 635 -5.81 -11.18 -17.97
CA THR A 635 -5.82 -11.94 -19.25
C THR A 635 -7.22 -12.44 -19.53
N LEU A 636 -7.73 -12.15 -20.72
CA LEU A 636 -9.06 -12.52 -21.14
C LEU A 636 -9.03 -13.79 -21.99
N ASP A 637 -9.88 -14.75 -21.64
CA ASP A 637 -10.19 -15.89 -22.51
C ASP A 637 -11.49 -15.62 -23.26
N CYS A 638 -11.34 -15.02 -24.41
CA CYS A 638 -12.44 -14.65 -25.30
C CYS A 638 -12.99 -15.84 -26.10
N GLY A 639 -13.16 -17.00 -25.47
CA GLY A 639 -13.79 -18.15 -26.13
C GLY A 639 -12.99 -18.74 -27.28
N GLY A 640 -11.64 -18.57 -27.27
CA GLY A 640 -10.75 -19.11 -28.29
C GLY A 640 -10.34 -18.11 -29.38
N VAL A 641 -10.53 -16.81 -29.15
CA VAL A 641 -10.04 -15.75 -30.07
C VAL A 641 -8.52 -15.70 -30.09
N VAL A 642 -7.87 -15.90 -28.94
CA VAL A 642 -6.42 -16.04 -28.88
C VAL A 642 -6.00 -17.30 -29.64
N GLY A 643 -5.11 -17.14 -30.60
CA GLY A 643 -4.69 -18.17 -31.57
C GLY A 643 -5.47 -18.13 -32.89
N THR A 644 -6.42 -17.22 -33.07
CA THR A 644 -7.08 -16.99 -34.36
C THR A 644 -6.11 -16.28 -35.29
N VAL A 645 -6.12 -16.72 -36.56
CA VAL A 645 -5.40 -16.06 -37.66
C VAL A 645 -6.37 -15.14 -38.36
N LEU A 646 -6.03 -13.87 -38.44
CA LEU A 646 -6.72 -12.87 -39.24
C LEU A 646 -6.02 -12.79 -40.60
N ASP A 647 -6.79 -12.76 -41.67
CA ASP A 647 -6.25 -12.55 -43.04
C ASP A 647 -5.63 -11.14 -43.14
N ALA A 648 -4.88 -10.88 -44.20
CA ALA A 648 -4.38 -9.53 -44.50
C ALA A 648 -5.55 -8.57 -44.77
N ASN A 649 -5.37 -7.30 -44.41
CA ASN A 649 -6.33 -6.22 -44.62
C ASN A 649 -7.00 -6.30 -46.01
N ASP A 650 -8.31 -6.33 -46.03
CA ASP A 650 -9.10 -6.42 -47.25
C ASP A 650 -9.31 -5.07 -47.98
N GLY A 651 -8.87 -3.97 -47.34
CA GLY A 651 -8.83 -2.63 -47.94
C GLY A 651 -10.10 -1.80 -47.75
N ASP A 652 -11.00 -2.20 -46.86
CA ASP A 652 -12.23 -1.45 -46.57
C ASP A 652 -11.97 -0.16 -45.74
N GLY A 653 -10.89 -0.09 -44.98
CA GLY A 653 -10.37 1.12 -44.34
C GLY A 653 -11.25 1.70 -43.26
N GLU A 654 -12.24 0.99 -42.72
CA GLU A 654 -13.08 1.42 -41.62
C GLU A 654 -13.01 0.43 -40.46
N LEU A 655 -12.76 0.98 -39.26
CA LEU A 655 -13.00 0.29 -37.98
C LEU A 655 -14.49 0.03 -37.83
N GLY A 656 -14.98 -1.04 -38.39
CA GLY A 656 -16.37 -1.44 -38.29
C GLY A 656 -16.45 -2.93 -38.53
N PHE A 657 -17.25 -3.64 -37.72
CA PHE A 657 -17.52 -5.04 -37.94
C PHE A 657 -18.32 -5.20 -39.23
N ASP A 658 -17.65 -5.44 -40.33
CA ASP A 658 -18.22 -5.74 -41.65
C ASP A 658 -18.33 -7.25 -41.92
N GLY A 659 -17.71 -8.08 -41.05
CA GLY A 659 -17.70 -9.54 -41.15
C GLY A 659 -16.59 -10.08 -42.04
N GLY A 660 -15.52 -9.29 -42.30
CA GLY A 660 -14.31 -9.70 -43.01
C GLY A 660 -13.56 -10.83 -42.34
N SER A 661 -12.63 -11.45 -43.06
CA SER A 661 -11.74 -12.49 -42.53
C SER A 661 -10.50 -11.92 -41.83
N ASP A 662 -10.30 -10.62 -41.93
CA ASP A 662 -9.27 -9.81 -41.24
C ASP A 662 -9.74 -9.27 -39.91
N GLN A 663 -11.00 -9.50 -39.53
CA GLN A 663 -11.58 -9.05 -38.26
C GLN A 663 -12.06 -10.21 -37.39
N VAL A 664 -12.02 -9.98 -36.05
CA VAL A 664 -12.66 -10.86 -35.08
C VAL A 664 -13.22 -10.06 -33.91
N VAL A 665 -14.35 -10.49 -33.39
CA VAL A 665 -14.94 -9.93 -32.18
C VAL A 665 -14.78 -10.88 -31.01
N CYS A 666 -14.25 -10.36 -29.95
CA CYS A 666 -14.15 -10.99 -28.64
C CYS A 666 -15.20 -10.39 -27.70
N THR A 667 -16.03 -11.22 -27.10
CA THR A 667 -16.95 -10.76 -26.05
C THR A 667 -16.66 -11.42 -24.74
N TYR A 668 -16.66 -10.63 -23.65
CA TYR A 668 -16.55 -11.14 -22.30
C TYR A 668 -17.48 -10.38 -21.36
N THR A 669 -18.00 -11.06 -20.32
CA THR A 669 -18.90 -10.46 -19.35
C THR A 669 -18.25 -10.45 -17.99
N GLN A 670 -18.29 -9.29 -17.33
CA GLN A 670 -17.77 -9.09 -15.98
C GLN A 670 -18.75 -8.28 -15.13
N ALA A 671 -18.79 -8.56 -13.83
CA ALA A 671 -19.61 -7.77 -12.92
C ALA A 671 -18.95 -6.41 -12.68
N ALA A 672 -19.72 -5.32 -12.82
CA ALA A 672 -19.30 -4.00 -12.38
C ALA A 672 -18.95 -4.02 -10.89
N PRO A 673 -18.00 -3.22 -10.41
CA PRO A 673 -17.67 -3.16 -8.99
C PRO A 673 -18.91 -2.86 -8.12
N PHE A 674 -19.05 -3.54 -6.98
CA PHE A 674 -20.22 -3.38 -6.09
C PHE A 674 -20.38 -1.98 -5.48
N THR A 675 -19.35 -1.12 -5.58
CA THR A 675 -19.34 0.22 -5.00
C THR A 675 -18.58 1.19 -5.89
N PHE A 676 -19.03 1.44 -7.11
CA PHE A 676 -18.45 2.53 -7.89
C PHE A 676 -19.44 3.71 -7.96
N THR A 677 -18.91 4.91 -7.75
CA THR A 677 -19.65 6.18 -7.76
C THR A 677 -19.13 7.15 -8.82
N GLU A 678 -18.05 6.80 -9.48
CA GLU A 678 -17.39 7.56 -10.52
C GLU A 678 -17.23 6.67 -11.76
N PRO A 679 -17.14 7.23 -12.98
CA PRO A 679 -16.88 6.46 -14.16
C PRO A 679 -15.59 5.64 -14.06
N ILE A 680 -15.63 4.39 -14.52
CA ILE A 680 -14.47 3.49 -14.57
C ILE A 680 -14.22 3.17 -16.02
N THR A 681 -13.02 3.46 -16.51
CA THR A 681 -12.56 3.05 -17.85
C THR A 681 -11.68 1.83 -17.71
N ASN A 682 -11.99 0.76 -18.44
CA ASN A 682 -11.08 -0.35 -18.63
C ASN A 682 -10.35 -0.21 -19.95
N ASN A 683 -9.09 -0.62 -20.02
CA ASN A 683 -8.31 -0.67 -21.23
C ASN A 683 -7.97 -2.11 -21.58
N THR A 684 -8.40 -2.53 -22.76
CA THR A 684 -8.04 -3.84 -23.31
C THR A 684 -6.90 -3.69 -24.29
N VAL A 685 -5.84 -4.46 -24.09
CA VAL A 685 -4.66 -4.54 -24.97
C VAL A 685 -4.68 -5.86 -25.72
N VAL A 686 -4.56 -5.80 -27.03
CA VAL A 686 -4.43 -6.97 -27.89
C VAL A 686 -3.02 -7.02 -28.45
N THR A 687 -2.45 -8.21 -28.57
CA THR A 687 -1.16 -8.46 -29.24
C THR A 687 -1.34 -9.48 -30.36
N ALA A 688 -0.72 -9.23 -31.52
CA ALA A 688 -0.72 -10.14 -32.64
C ALA A 688 0.69 -10.27 -33.24
N GLU A 689 0.93 -11.38 -33.97
CA GLU A 689 2.22 -11.73 -34.55
C GLU A 689 2.03 -12.37 -35.94
N ASP A 690 2.89 -12.02 -36.91
CA ASP A 690 2.93 -12.65 -38.25
C ASP A 690 3.73 -13.96 -38.22
N GLU A 691 3.79 -14.65 -39.39
CA GLU A 691 4.55 -15.90 -39.57
C GLU A 691 6.08 -15.72 -39.39
N ASP A 692 6.57 -14.51 -39.56
CA ASP A 692 8.00 -14.15 -39.43
C ASP A 692 8.41 -13.73 -38.03
N GLY A 693 7.47 -13.64 -37.08
CA GLY A 693 7.69 -13.27 -35.70
C GLY A 693 7.72 -11.76 -35.46
N ASN A 694 7.22 -10.95 -36.41
CA ASN A 694 7.01 -9.53 -36.14
C ASN A 694 5.68 -9.37 -35.42
N SER A 695 5.65 -8.53 -34.38
CA SER A 695 4.47 -8.35 -33.53
C SER A 695 4.09 -6.89 -33.37
N ASP A 696 2.81 -6.65 -33.22
CA ASP A 696 2.25 -5.36 -32.83
C ASP A 696 1.26 -5.52 -31.68
N SER A 697 0.95 -4.42 -31.01
CA SER A 697 -0.06 -4.38 -29.96
C SER A 697 -0.80 -3.05 -30.00
N ASP A 698 -2.11 -3.11 -29.98
CA ASP A 698 -2.95 -1.93 -29.84
C ASP A 698 -3.90 -2.05 -28.64
N SER A 699 -4.48 -0.93 -28.23
CA SER A 699 -5.36 -0.88 -27.05
C SER A 699 -6.44 0.17 -27.18
N ASP A 700 -7.63 -0.19 -26.77
CA ASP A 700 -8.74 0.74 -26.60
C ASP A 700 -9.49 0.47 -25.29
N GLY A 701 -10.35 1.40 -24.87
CA GLY A 701 -11.04 1.31 -23.60
C GLY A 701 -12.50 1.73 -23.66
N ALA A 702 -13.33 1.04 -22.88
CA ALA A 702 -14.70 1.43 -22.64
C ALA A 702 -14.91 1.93 -21.20
N THR A 703 -15.80 2.89 -21.03
CA THR A 703 -16.09 3.51 -19.73
C THR A 703 -17.48 3.10 -19.25
N ILE A 704 -17.56 2.56 -18.04
CA ILE A 704 -18.84 2.37 -17.34
C ILE A 704 -19.07 3.50 -16.35
N LYS A 705 -20.32 3.96 -16.25
CA LYS A 705 -20.76 5.07 -15.37
C LYS A 705 -21.84 4.59 -14.43
N PRO A 706 -21.84 5.01 -13.16
CA PRO A 706 -22.96 4.72 -12.25
C PRO A 706 -24.22 5.47 -12.72
N PRO A 707 -25.43 4.95 -12.43
CA PRO A 707 -26.68 5.69 -12.64
C PRO A 707 -26.69 7.01 -11.87
N GLU A 708 -27.24 8.09 -12.47
CA GLU A 708 -27.35 9.41 -11.83
C GLU A 708 -28.24 9.41 -10.58
#